data_eb3b03f17d59113f08a4ca06793f1722
#
_entry.id   eb3b03f17d59113f08a4ca06793f1722
#
_cell.length_a   1.000
_cell.length_b   1.000
_cell.length_c   1.000
_cell.angle_alpha   90.00
_cell.angle_beta   90.00
_cell.angle_gamma   90.00
#
_symmetry.space_group_name_H-M   'P 1'
#
loop_
_entity.id
_entity.type
_entity.pdbx_description
1 polymer ?
#
loop_
_entity_poly.entity_id
_entity_poly.type
_entity_poly.pdbx_seq_one_letter_code
_entity_poly.pdbx_strand_id
1 'polypeptide(L)'
;MSKELDRGAGILLPVSSLPSPYGIGTLGKKAYEFVDMLKSSGQMYWQVLPVGPTSFGDSPYQSFSAFAGNPYFIDLDTLIEEGLLEKADVENVFWGCNPEYVEYDVIYNARFNVLKKAFEASAHKESDAYKTFLEDNKDWLHDYAVFMAIKGAHDNREWLSWEEDIRFRKPEAVAEYESRLAYEIDFYKFLQFKFYEQWDRLKDYANNKGIKIIGDIPIYVALDSADVWTNPTLFQLDENLKPVNVAGCPPDAFSDWGQKWGNPIYDWDEMERCDFAWWKKRMIASARLYDVTRIDHFIGIVRYYNIPVDGVPKDGFFAKGPGIKLINAIDSVMGDAKVIAEDLGVVVPEVTELIKKSGYPGMKVLQFAFDGNTNNEHAPHNYEKNYVVYIGTHDNETMKGYIGNAPEQNIEYMMKYLDVDDKDKIVDEIIRCAYASVADTTIIQMQDLLGKDNSARMNLPSTIGTNWKWRLKDGEFTKEIRNRLRELTKVYGRNKNKWYFSKEDYMLADICEKKYNKSIKDCTNEELYFALLSMTKELAEDKERNDGKKKVYYISAEFLIGKLLSNNLINLGVFDSVKKELEENGKSIYDIEEIEPEPSLGNGGLGRLAACFLDSMASIGLNGDGIGLNYHMGLFKQVFKNNFQKEEPNPWIEDQSWLTKTDVAYDVSFGNLTVKSRLYDIDVTGYNKRTKKLHLFDIESVNENIIQGDTINFDKTDIAENLTLFLYPDDSDEAGNLLRIYQQYFMVCNGAHYIIDECKKKGSNLHDLADYAAIQINDTHPSMVIPELIRLLGEEGIGFDEAVEIVTN
;
A
#
# COMPACT_ATOMS: atom_id res chain seq x y z
N MET A 1 13.17 4.76 -14.90
CA MET A 1 12.49 3.83 -13.98
C MET A 1 11.95 2.64 -14.76
N SER A 2 11.82 1.45 -14.16
CA SER A 2 11.19 0.30 -14.85
C SER A 2 9.71 0.60 -15.13
N LYS A 3 9.26 0.28 -16.35
CA LYS A 3 7.85 0.41 -16.75
C LYS A 3 7.03 -0.84 -16.42
N GLU A 4 7.70 -1.90 -16.04
CA GLU A 4 7.11 -3.17 -15.64
C GLU A 4 6.29 -3.02 -14.36
N LEU A 5 5.23 -3.80 -14.23
CA LEU A 5 4.47 -3.92 -13.00
C LEU A 5 5.17 -4.87 -12.03
N ASP A 6 4.90 -4.67 -10.75
CA ASP A 6 5.34 -5.62 -9.72
C ASP A 6 4.63 -6.97 -9.92
N ARG A 7 5.32 -8.09 -9.63
CA ARG A 7 4.67 -9.39 -9.62
C ARG A 7 3.62 -9.42 -8.52
N GLY A 8 2.36 -9.48 -8.92
CA GLY A 8 1.24 -9.33 -8.01
C GLY A 8 -0.07 -9.88 -8.56
N ALA A 9 -1.11 -9.75 -7.77
CA ALA A 9 -2.47 -10.11 -8.13
C ALA A 9 -3.43 -8.99 -7.72
N GLY A 10 -4.57 -8.91 -8.40
CA GLY A 10 -5.60 -7.93 -8.11
C GLY A 10 -6.99 -8.39 -8.54
N ILE A 11 -7.96 -7.57 -8.20
CA ILE A 11 -9.37 -7.81 -8.51
C ILE A 11 -9.91 -6.67 -9.37
N LEU A 12 -10.62 -7.03 -10.45
CA LEU A 12 -11.42 -6.10 -11.23
C LEU A 12 -12.81 -5.99 -10.60
N LEU A 13 -13.13 -4.81 -10.08
CA LEU A 13 -14.46 -4.46 -9.58
C LEU A 13 -14.69 -2.96 -9.79
N PRO A 14 -15.63 -2.55 -10.67
CA PRO A 14 -15.98 -1.14 -10.86
C PRO A 14 -16.47 -0.51 -9.56
N VAL A 15 -16.22 0.78 -9.37
CA VAL A 15 -16.77 1.53 -8.22
C VAL A 15 -18.29 1.43 -8.18
N SER A 16 -18.97 1.53 -9.34
CA SER A 16 -20.42 1.36 -9.48
C SER A 16 -20.95 0.04 -8.91
N SER A 17 -20.11 -1.00 -8.92
CA SER A 17 -20.46 -2.34 -8.46
C SER A 17 -20.28 -2.58 -6.96
N LEU A 18 -19.74 -1.63 -6.21
CA LEU A 18 -19.63 -1.74 -4.75
C LEU A 18 -21.02 -1.78 -4.08
N PRO A 19 -21.17 -2.49 -2.96
CA PRO A 19 -22.39 -2.42 -2.15
C PRO A 19 -22.67 -0.98 -1.69
N SER A 20 -23.93 -0.57 -1.72
CA SER A 20 -24.34 0.75 -1.22
C SER A 20 -25.86 0.77 -1.03
N PRO A 21 -26.40 1.49 -0.05
CA PRO A 21 -27.84 1.70 0.10
C PRO A 21 -28.42 2.66 -0.94
N TYR A 22 -27.56 3.35 -1.71
CA TYR A 22 -27.96 4.44 -2.62
C TYR A 22 -28.04 4.01 -4.09
N GLY A 23 -28.34 2.77 -4.37
CA GLY A 23 -28.59 2.26 -5.73
C GLY A 23 -27.35 2.04 -6.60
N ILE A 24 -26.20 2.59 -6.27
CA ILE A 24 -24.92 2.47 -6.97
C ILE A 24 -23.77 2.53 -5.97
N GLY A 25 -22.64 1.91 -6.28
CA GLY A 25 -21.44 1.99 -5.45
C GLY A 25 -20.90 3.43 -5.31
N THR A 26 -20.33 3.75 -4.15
CA THR A 26 -19.83 5.08 -3.80
C THR A 26 -18.41 5.02 -3.23
N LEU A 27 -17.78 6.20 -3.11
CA LEU A 27 -16.44 6.38 -2.53
C LEU A 27 -16.45 6.40 -0.98
N GLY A 28 -17.50 5.82 -0.38
CA GLY A 28 -17.72 5.78 1.05
C GLY A 28 -17.21 4.50 1.72
N LYS A 29 -17.74 4.22 2.90
CA LYS A 29 -17.33 3.14 3.81
C LYS A 29 -17.09 1.80 3.11
N LYS A 30 -17.95 1.39 2.17
CA LYS A 30 -17.83 0.10 1.47
C LYS A 30 -16.62 0.03 0.53
N ALA A 31 -16.18 1.16 -0.02
CA ALA A 31 -14.94 1.21 -0.79
C ALA A 31 -13.71 1.00 0.11
N TYR A 32 -13.68 1.63 1.30
CA TYR A 32 -12.61 1.39 2.28
C TYR A 32 -12.60 -0.04 2.81
N GLU A 33 -13.76 -0.61 3.14
CA GLU A 33 -13.89 -2.03 3.52
C GLU A 33 -13.38 -2.95 2.41
N PHE A 34 -13.65 -2.63 1.15
CA PHE A 34 -13.15 -3.42 0.02
C PHE A 34 -11.62 -3.36 -0.09
N VAL A 35 -11.01 -2.21 0.12
CA VAL A 35 -9.54 -2.07 0.19
C VAL A 35 -8.97 -2.96 1.31
N ASP A 36 -9.60 -2.99 2.49
CA ASP A 36 -9.17 -3.87 3.60
C ASP A 36 -9.35 -5.36 3.25
N MET A 37 -10.42 -5.71 2.52
CA MET A 37 -10.62 -7.07 2.02
C MET A 37 -9.55 -7.47 1.00
N LEU A 38 -9.16 -6.57 0.08
CA LEU A 38 -8.05 -6.79 -0.85
C LEU A 38 -6.74 -7.03 -0.10
N LYS A 39 -6.44 -6.19 0.89
CA LYS A 39 -5.24 -6.35 1.72
C LYS A 39 -5.23 -7.69 2.44
N SER A 40 -6.34 -8.06 3.09
CA SER A 40 -6.47 -9.32 3.83
C SER A 40 -6.40 -10.56 2.94
N SER A 41 -6.73 -10.43 1.65
CA SER A 41 -6.63 -11.51 0.65
C SER A 41 -5.30 -11.54 -0.10
N GLY A 42 -4.32 -10.71 0.31
CA GLY A 42 -2.99 -10.67 -0.29
C GLY A 42 -2.94 -10.01 -1.67
N GLN A 43 -4.00 -9.31 -2.08
CA GLN A 43 -4.02 -8.60 -3.35
C GLN A 43 -3.17 -7.32 -3.27
N MET A 44 -2.63 -6.90 -4.42
CA MET A 44 -1.82 -5.68 -4.57
C MET A 44 -2.52 -4.65 -5.46
N TYR A 45 -3.52 -5.06 -6.23
CA TYR A 45 -4.18 -4.20 -7.20
C TYR A 45 -5.70 -4.24 -7.05
N TRP A 46 -6.31 -3.07 -7.17
CA TRP A 46 -7.73 -2.91 -7.44
C TRP A 46 -7.89 -2.29 -8.82
N GLN A 47 -8.43 -3.03 -9.77
CA GLN A 47 -8.76 -2.48 -11.08
C GLN A 47 -10.20 -1.98 -11.09
N VAL A 48 -10.37 -0.72 -11.49
CA VAL A 48 -11.65 -0.07 -11.71
C VAL A 48 -11.87 0.18 -13.20
N LEU A 49 -13.11 0.39 -13.62
CA LEU A 49 -13.44 0.93 -14.93
C LEU A 49 -13.33 2.47 -14.92
N PRO A 50 -13.41 3.17 -16.08
CA PRO A 50 -13.33 4.60 -16.11
C PRO A 50 -14.30 5.25 -15.11
N VAL A 51 -13.79 6.19 -14.30
CA VAL A 51 -14.58 6.84 -13.23
C VAL A 51 -15.20 8.16 -13.66
N GLY A 52 -15.23 8.45 -14.96
CA GLY A 52 -15.85 9.65 -15.54
C GLY A 52 -17.38 9.61 -15.54
N PRO A 53 -18.03 10.78 -15.71
CA PRO A 53 -19.49 10.85 -15.80
C PRO A 53 -19.98 10.15 -17.07
N THR A 54 -20.96 9.27 -16.89
CA THR A 54 -21.53 8.48 -17.99
C THR A 54 -22.55 9.27 -18.81
N SER A 55 -22.57 9.01 -20.14
CA SER A 55 -23.55 9.55 -21.06
C SER A 55 -24.72 8.57 -21.30
N PHE A 56 -25.50 8.79 -22.35
CA PHE A 56 -26.57 7.89 -22.77
C PHE A 56 -26.04 6.46 -22.98
N GLY A 57 -26.71 5.48 -22.37
CA GLY A 57 -26.33 4.06 -22.42
C GLY A 57 -25.45 3.62 -21.23
N ASP A 58 -25.18 4.53 -20.29
CA ASP A 58 -24.51 4.28 -18.99
C ASP A 58 -23.09 3.73 -19.10
N SER A 59 -22.51 3.71 -20.31
CA SER A 59 -21.16 3.21 -20.55
C SER A 59 -20.11 4.13 -19.92
N PRO A 60 -19.20 3.62 -19.08
CA PRO A 60 -18.09 4.42 -18.55
C PRO A 60 -17.08 4.82 -19.64
N TYR A 61 -17.12 4.18 -20.81
CA TYR A 61 -16.25 4.51 -21.96
C TYR A 61 -16.82 5.62 -22.85
N GLN A 62 -18.07 6.03 -22.60
CA GLN A 62 -18.71 7.17 -23.27
C GLN A 62 -18.96 8.28 -22.22
N SER A 63 -17.92 9.04 -21.93
CA SER A 63 -17.94 10.06 -20.88
C SER A 63 -18.11 11.46 -21.45
N PHE A 64 -18.80 12.33 -20.72
CA PHE A 64 -18.90 13.77 -21.03
C PHE A 64 -17.58 14.54 -20.87
N SER A 65 -16.58 13.91 -20.24
CA SER A 65 -15.24 14.50 -20.09
C SER A 65 -14.20 13.41 -19.83
N ALA A 66 -13.01 13.58 -20.39
CA ALA A 66 -11.84 12.76 -20.12
C ALA A 66 -11.18 13.08 -18.75
N PHE A 67 -11.64 14.13 -18.08
CA PHE A 67 -11.04 14.65 -16.83
C PHE A 67 -11.99 14.58 -15.64
N ALA A 68 -13.28 14.74 -15.85
CA ALA A 68 -14.26 14.83 -14.78
C ALA A 68 -14.52 13.48 -14.12
N GLY A 69 -14.79 13.51 -12.81
CA GLY A 69 -15.25 12.36 -12.05
C GLY A 69 -16.78 12.23 -12.08
N ASN A 70 -17.27 11.00 -11.91
CA ASN A 70 -18.69 10.69 -11.94
C ASN A 70 -19.40 11.12 -10.63
N PRO A 71 -20.35 12.06 -10.68
CA PRO A 71 -21.08 12.50 -9.49
C PRO A 71 -21.88 11.38 -8.79
N TYR A 72 -22.18 10.29 -9.49
CA TYR A 72 -22.84 9.13 -8.88
C TYR A 72 -22.00 8.46 -7.79
N PHE A 73 -20.68 8.60 -7.84
CA PHE A 73 -19.78 7.98 -6.89
C PHE A 73 -19.56 8.80 -5.62
N ILE A 74 -20.00 10.08 -5.59
CA ILE A 74 -19.91 10.89 -4.37
C ILE A 74 -20.71 10.20 -3.28
N ASP A 75 -20.09 9.89 -2.15
CA ASP A 75 -20.72 9.23 -1.03
C ASP A 75 -21.61 10.19 -0.23
N LEU A 76 -22.85 9.81 -0.04
CA LEU A 76 -23.83 10.67 0.64
C LEU A 76 -23.70 10.61 2.17
N ASP A 77 -23.25 9.48 2.73
CA ASP A 77 -22.99 9.39 4.17
C ASP A 77 -21.86 10.34 4.58
N THR A 78 -20.81 10.43 3.74
CA THR A 78 -19.73 11.41 3.92
C THR A 78 -20.27 12.85 3.92
N LEU A 79 -21.20 13.18 3.01
CA LEU A 79 -21.82 14.51 2.99
C LEU A 79 -22.70 14.78 4.23
N ILE A 80 -23.32 13.75 4.80
CA ILE A 80 -24.04 13.86 6.09
C ILE A 80 -23.05 14.11 7.23
N GLU A 81 -21.94 13.40 7.29
CA GLU A 81 -20.88 13.57 8.28
C GLU A 81 -20.27 14.99 8.21
N GLU A 82 -20.16 15.55 7.01
CA GLU A 82 -19.70 16.93 6.78
C GLU A 82 -20.77 17.99 7.11
N GLY A 83 -21.98 17.59 7.44
CA GLY A 83 -23.10 18.49 7.76
C GLY A 83 -23.72 19.18 6.54
N LEU A 84 -23.47 18.67 5.33
CA LEU A 84 -24.02 19.18 4.07
C LEU A 84 -25.37 18.55 3.71
N LEU A 85 -25.71 17.43 4.34
CA LEU A 85 -26.98 16.74 4.22
C LEU A 85 -27.48 16.31 5.60
N GLU A 86 -28.80 16.23 5.75
CA GLU A 86 -29.42 15.53 6.88
C GLU A 86 -29.74 14.08 6.46
N LYS A 87 -29.82 13.20 7.46
CA LYS A 87 -30.17 11.79 7.22
C LYS A 87 -31.51 11.63 6.51
N ALA A 88 -32.48 12.49 6.84
CA ALA A 88 -33.79 12.54 6.21
C ALA A 88 -33.74 12.87 4.71
N ASP A 89 -32.70 13.56 4.25
CA ASP A 89 -32.55 13.91 2.81
C ASP A 89 -32.29 12.70 1.94
N VAL A 90 -31.75 11.63 2.50
CA VAL A 90 -31.43 10.39 1.79
C VAL A 90 -32.37 9.23 2.11
N GLU A 91 -32.88 9.13 3.36
CA GLU A 91 -33.77 8.04 3.80
C GLU A 91 -35.14 8.08 3.14
N ASN A 92 -35.62 9.23 2.77
CA ASN A 92 -36.92 9.43 2.10
C ASN A 92 -36.87 9.34 0.59
N VAL A 93 -35.73 8.99 0.02
CA VAL A 93 -35.52 8.90 -1.43
C VAL A 93 -35.55 7.43 -1.86
N PHE A 94 -36.22 7.16 -2.97
CA PHE A 94 -36.22 5.83 -3.59
C PHE A 94 -34.97 5.66 -4.46
N TRP A 95 -34.13 4.67 -4.11
CA TRP A 95 -32.85 4.40 -4.75
C TRP A 95 -32.85 3.16 -5.64
N GLY A 96 -34.03 2.59 -5.95
CA GLY A 96 -34.17 1.32 -6.65
C GLY A 96 -34.52 0.17 -5.73
N CYS A 97 -34.89 -0.96 -6.32
CA CYS A 97 -35.32 -2.17 -5.61
C CYS A 97 -34.28 -3.28 -5.64
N ASN A 98 -33.38 -3.28 -6.60
CA ASN A 98 -32.49 -4.40 -6.85
C ASN A 98 -31.09 -4.16 -6.27
N PRO A 99 -30.66 -4.91 -5.25
CA PRO A 99 -29.32 -4.74 -4.69
C PRO A 99 -28.22 -5.29 -5.61
N GLU A 100 -28.54 -6.11 -6.61
CA GLU A 100 -27.58 -6.73 -7.52
C GLU A 100 -27.38 -5.95 -8.81
N TYR A 101 -28.22 -4.92 -9.07
CA TYR A 101 -28.16 -4.14 -10.31
C TYR A 101 -28.37 -2.66 -10.04
N VAL A 102 -27.65 -1.81 -10.80
CA VAL A 102 -27.89 -0.38 -10.84
C VAL A 102 -29.11 -0.10 -11.70
N GLU A 103 -30.08 0.62 -11.15
CA GLU A 103 -31.25 1.15 -11.85
C GLU A 103 -31.00 2.63 -12.21
N TYR A 104 -30.25 2.87 -13.30
CA TYR A 104 -29.75 4.20 -13.68
C TYR A 104 -30.85 5.23 -13.88
N ASP A 105 -31.98 4.85 -14.43
CA ASP A 105 -33.17 5.70 -14.60
C ASP A 105 -33.74 6.19 -13.26
N VAL A 106 -33.65 5.38 -12.21
CA VAL A 106 -34.04 5.75 -10.85
C VAL A 106 -33.05 6.70 -10.23
N ILE A 107 -31.76 6.34 -10.26
CA ILE A 107 -30.75 7.10 -9.51
C ILE A 107 -30.42 8.44 -10.16
N TYR A 108 -30.59 8.62 -11.47
CA TYR A 108 -30.26 9.84 -12.18
C TYR A 108 -30.92 11.07 -11.53
N ASN A 109 -32.26 11.09 -11.49
CA ASN A 109 -32.99 12.23 -10.93
C ASN A 109 -32.85 12.31 -9.41
N ALA A 110 -32.93 11.18 -8.73
CA ALA A 110 -32.84 11.10 -7.27
C ALA A 110 -31.52 11.70 -6.78
N ARG A 111 -30.41 11.30 -7.38
CA ARG A 111 -29.07 11.65 -6.91
C ARG A 111 -28.76 13.13 -7.08
N PHE A 112 -29.03 13.68 -8.27
CA PHE A 112 -28.78 15.10 -8.51
C PHE A 112 -29.62 16.02 -7.63
N ASN A 113 -30.86 15.62 -7.29
CA ASN A 113 -31.70 16.39 -6.37
C ASN A 113 -31.12 16.43 -4.95
N VAL A 114 -30.55 15.30 -4.47
CA VAL A 114 -29.89 15.26 -3.16
C VAL A 114 -28.59 16.05 -3.17
N LEU A 115 -27.78 15.89 -4.23
CA LEU A 115 -26.51 16.63 -4.37
C LEU A 115 -26.72 18.15 -4.46
N LYS A 116 -27.84 18.62 -5.05
CA LYS A 116 -28.19 20.05 -5.03
C LYS A 116 -28.44 20.57 -3.62
N LYS A 117 -29.10 19.80 -2.75
CA LYS A 117 -29.27 20.20 -1.33
C LYS A 117 -27.92 20.36 -0.64
N ALA A 118 -27.00 19.41 -0.86
CA ALA A 118 -25.65 19.49 -0.31
C ALA A 118 -24.88 20.74 -0.82
N PHE A 119 -25.04 21.05 -2.10
CA PHE A 119 -24.46 22.25 -2.70
C PHE A 119 -25.01 23.53 -2.05
N GLU A 120 -26.33 23.62 -1.88
CA GLU A 120 -27.01 24.78 -1.30
C GLU A 120 -26.65 24.99 0.18
N ALA A 121 -26.41 23.90 0.91
CA ALA A 121 -25.95 23.93 2.30
C ALA A 121 -24.46 24.28 2.46
N SER A 122 -23.70 24.19 1.38
CA SER A 122 -22.24 24.26 1.43
C SER A 122 -21.72 25.71 1.37
N ALA A 123 -20.75 26.02 2.24
CA ALA A 123 -19.95 27.24 2.20
C ALA A 123 -18.63 27.03 1.39
N HIS A 124 -18.63 26.15 0.40
CA HIS A 124 -17.43 25.73 -0.32
C HIS A 124 -16.61 26.88 -0.92
N LYS A 125 -17.25 27.95 -1.39
CA LYS A 125 -16.57 29.14 -1.98
C LYS A 125 -15.63 29.85 -1.02
N GLU A 126 -15.87 29.72 0.28
CA GLU A 126 -15.03 30.32 1.32
C GLU A 126 -13.81 29.44 1.65
N SER A 127 -13.87 28.17 1.28
CA SER A 127 -12.82 27.17 1.56
C SER A 127 -11.57 27.42 0.71
N ASP A 128 -10.41 27.43 1.36
CA ASP A 128 -9.13 27.52 0.65
C ASP A 128 -8.85 26.23 -0.17
N ALA A 129 -9.33 25.08 0.30
CA ALA A 129 -9.24 23.80 -0.43
C ALA A 129 -9.99 23.89 -1.76
N TYR A 130 -11.19 24.48 -1.78
CA TYR A 130 -11.94 24.68 -3.01
C TYR A 130 -11.24 25.64 -3.98
N LYS A 131 -10.69 26.76 -3.47
CA LYS A 131 -9.94 27.71 -4.30
C LYS A 131 -8.71 27.06 -4.93
N THR A 132 -7.97 26.26 -4.14
CA THR A 132 -6.84 25.48 -4.63
C THR A 132 -7.30 24.48 -5.70
N PHE A 133 -8.39 23.76 -5.47
CA PHE A 133 -8.95 22.83 -6.44
C PHE A 133 -9.31 23.51 -7.77
N LEU A 134 -9.91 24.70 -7.71
CA LEU A 134 -10.23 25.48 -8.92
C LEU A 134 -8.97 25.87 -9.71
N GLU A 135 -7.90 26.29 -9.03
CA GLU A 135 -6.65 26.67 -9.68
C GLU A 135 -5.93 25.45 -10.27
N ASP A 136 -5.86 24.36 -9.54
CA ASP A 136 -5.20 23.12 -9.99
C ASP A 136 -5.91 22.47 -11.20
N ASN A 137 -7.21 22.72 -11.37
CA ASN A 137 -8.04 22.14 -12.42
C ASN A 137 -8.56 23.17 -13.44
N LYS A 138 -8.00 24.37 -13.47
CA LYS A 138 -8.45 25.49 -14.34
C LYS A 138 -8.44 25.16 -15.83
N ASP A 139 -7.62 24.22 -16.25
CA ASP A 139 -7.41 23.85 -17.65
C ASP A 139 -8.58 23.06 -18.27
N TRP A 140 -9.49 22.53 -17.44
CA TRP A 140 -10.62 21.72 -17.91
C TRP A 140 -11.93 21.95 -17.14
N LEU A 141 -11.85 22.23 -15.84
CA LEU A 141 -13.00 22.23 -14.94
C LEU A 141 -14.06 23.26 -15.31
N HIS A 142 -13.63 24.46 -15.69
CA HIS A 142 -14.57 25.54 -16.07
C HIS A 142 -15.30 25.17 -17.35
N ASP A 143 -14.59 24.76 -18.40
CA ASP A 143 -15.17 24.36 -19.68
C ASP A 143 -16.14 23.16 -19.51
N TYR A 144 -15.79 22.18 -18.71
CA TYR A 144 -16.68 21.07 -18.38
C TYR A 144 -17.96 21.54 -17.66
N ALA A 145 -17.83 22.39 -16.65
CA ALA A 145 -18.98 22.90 -15.92
C ALA A 145 -19.92 23.73 -16.79
N VAL A 146 -19.37 24.58 -17.68
CA VAL A 146 -20.12 25.35 -18.69
C VAL A 146 -20.82 24.40 -19.64
N PHE A 147 -20.11 23.40 -20.19
CA PHE A 147 -20.69 22.40 -21.09
C PHE A 147 -21.89 21.69 -20.46
N MET A 148 -21.74 21.20 -19.22
CA MET A 148 -22.82 20.49 -18.53
C MET A 148 -24.02 21.39 -18.20
N ALA A 149 -23.76 22.63 -17.79
CA ALA A 149 -24.82 23.60 -17.51
C ALA A 149 -25.63 23.94 -18.79
N ILE A 150 -24.95 24.17 -19.92
CA ILE A 150 -25.60 24.42 -21.21
C ILE A 150 -26.38 23.19 -21.66
N LYS A 151 -25.79 22.00 -21.54
CA LYS A 151 -26.43 20.72 -21.86
C LYS A 151 -27.73 20.53 -21.07
N GLY A 152 -27.71 20.82 -19.78
CA GLY A 152 -28.91 20.82 -18.93
C GLY A 152 -29.99 21.81 -19.38
N ALA A 153 -29.59 23.01 -19.83
CA ALA A 153 -30.49 24.03 -20.37
C ALA A 153 -31.09 23.64 -21.74
N HIS A 154 -30.49 22.66 -22.42
CA HIS A 154 -30.96 22.11 -23.70
C HIS A 154 -31.60 20.72 -23.55
N ASP A 155 -32.22 20.41 -22.42
CA ASP A 155 -32.87 19.11 -22.13
C ASP A 155 -31.92 17.91 -22.31
N ASN A 156 -30.68 18.06 -22.01
CA ASN A 156 -29.61 17.07 -22.18
C ASN A 156 -29.34 16.61 -23.62
N ARG A 157 -29.76 17.38 -24.61
CA ARG A 157 -29.44 17.07 -26.00
C ARG A 157 -27.95 17.18 -26.29
N GLU A 158 -27.53 16.48 -27.35
CA GLU A 158 -26.14 16.56 -27.83
C GLU A 158 -25.80 17.99 -28.30
N TRP A 159 -24.55 18.41 -28.05
CA TRP A 159 -24.09 19.77 -28.34
C TRP A 159 -24.14 20.15 -29.86
N LEU A 160 -24.08 19.18 -30.74
CA LEU A 160 -24.25 19.38 -32.18
C LEU A 160 -25.64 19.92 -32.55
N SER A 161 -26.63 19.71 -31.70
CA SER A 161 -28.01 20.21 -31.89
C SER A 161 -28.27 21.58 -31.26
N TRP A 162 -27.26 22.18 -30.58
CA TRP A 162 -27.39 23.51 -29.99
C TRP A 162 -27.40 24.60 -31.06
N GLU A 163 -27.84 25.81 -30.70
CA GLU A 163 -27.79 26.96 -31.57
C GLU A 163 -26.38 27.22 -32.10
N GLU A 164 -26.28 27.70 -33.32
CA GLU A 164 -25.00 27.84 -34.05
C GLU A 164 -23.97 28.60 -33.25
N ASP A 165 -24.33 29.73 -32.63
CA ASP A 165 -23.38 30.59 -31.91
C ASP A 165 -22.75 29.89 -30.71
N ILE A 166 -23.52 29.13 -29.94
CA ILE A 166 -23.00 28.38 -28.81
C ILE A 166 -22.33 27.07 -29.23
N ARG A 167 -22.82 26.41 -30.30
CA ARG A 167 -22.20 25.24 -30.89
C ARG A 167 -20.78 25.52 -31.35
N PHE A 168 -20.56 26.68 -31.99
CA PHE A 168 -19.25 27.17 -32.42
C PHE A 168 -18.47 27.91 -31.32
N ARG A 169 -18.98 27.96 -30.09
CA ARG A 169 -18.32 28.64 -28.96
C ARG A 169 -17.97 30.09 -29.23
N LYS A 170 -18.88 30.85 -29.91
CA LYS A 170 -18.65 32.29 -30.08
C LYS A 170 -18.55 32.97 -28.72
N PRO A 171 -17.53 33.80 -28.45
CA PRO A 171 -17.26 34.37 -27.13
C PRO A 171 -18.46 35.04 -26.47
N GLU A 172 -19.26 35.76 -27.27
CA GLU A 172 -20.43 36.45 -26.78
C GLU A 172 -21.53 35.49 -26.32
N ALA A 173 -21.75 34.40 -27.06
CA ALA A 173 -22.72 33.38 -26.70
C ALA A 173 -22.27 32.61 -25.44
N VAL A 174 -21.00 32.29 -25.35
CA VAL A 174 -20.45 31.64 -24.14
C VAL A 174 -20.64 32.54 -22.91
N ALA A 175 -20.27 33.82 -22.98
CA ALA A 175 -20.42 34.79 -21.89
C ALA A 175 -21.88 34.98 -21.45
N GLU A 176 -22.83 34.99 -22.43
CA GLU A 176 -24.27 35.03 -22.13
C GLU A 176 -24.71 33.81 -21.33
N TYR A 177 -24.33 32.58 -21.78
CA TYR A 177 -24.66 31.34 -21.08
C TYR A 177 -24.00 31.26 -19.70
N GLU A 178 -22.75 31.67 -19.56
CA GLU A 178 -22.05 31.73 -18.27
C GLU A 178 -22.77 32.64 -17.28
N SER A 179 -23.20 33.81 -17.73
CA SER A 179 -23.97 34.73 -16.89
C SER A 179 -25.32 34.16 -16.46
N ARG A 180 -26.03 33.54 -17.40
CA ARG A 180 -27.38 32.99 -17.20
C ARG A 180 -27.39 31.74 -16.35
N LEU A 181 -26.37 30.88 -16.49
CA LEU A 181 -26.27 29.58 -15.85
C LEU A 181 -25.19 29.53 -14.74
N ALA A 182 -24.86 30.67 -14.16
CA ALA A 182 -23.80 30.78 -13.15
C ALA A 182 -24.01 29.83 -11.94
N TYR A 183 -25.27 29.60 -11.56
CA TYR A 183 -25.63 28.67 -10.47
C TYR A 183 -25.33 27.21 -10.85
N GLU A 184 -25.73 26.78 -12.03
CA GLU A 184 -25.50 25.41 -12.54
C GLU A 184 -24.01 25.14 -12.78
N ILE A 185 -23.30 26.13 -13.31
CA ILE A 185 -21.84 26.04 -13.50
C ILE A 185 -21.13 25.82 -12.15
N ASP A 186 -21.52 26.59 -11.15
CA ASP A 186 -20.95 26.45 -9.81
C ASP A 186 -21.32 25.10 -9.15
N PHE A 187 -22.54 24.64 -9.36
CA PHE A 187 -22.97 23.30 -8.93
C PHE A 187 -22.11 22.21 -9.54
N TYR A 188 -21.83 22.22 -10.85
CA TYR A 188 -20.96 21.21 -11.45
C TYR A 188 -19.51 21.32 -10.97
N LYS A 189 -18.98 22.51 -10.69
CA LYS A 189 -17.66 22.67 -10.05
C LYS A 189 -17.63 22.08 -8.64
N PHE A 190 -18.69 22.30 -7.84
CA PHE A 190 -18.83 21.72 -6.52
C PHE A 190 -18.88 20.20 -6.57
N LEU A 191 -19.61 19.60 -7.52
CA LEU A 191 -19.66 18.14 -7.69
C LEU A 191 -18.27 17.58 -7.95
N GLN A 192 -17.50 18.22 -8.84
CA GLN A 192 -16.14 17.78 -9.12
C GLN A 192 -15.22 17.94 -7.91
N PHE A 193 -15.34 19.03 -7.16
CA PHE A 193 -14.60 19.20 -5.91
C PHE A 193 -14.88 18.05 -4.92
N LYS A 194 -16.14 17.71 -4.69
CA LYS A 194 -16.53 16.63 -3.78
C LYS A 194 -16.10 15.25 -4.27
N PHE A 195 -16.18 15.00 -5.58
CA PHE A 195 -15.68 13.75 -6.14
C PHE A 195 -14.17 13.59 -5.90
N TYR A 196 -13.37 14.61 -6.27
CA TYR A 196 -11.92 14.52 -6.14
C TYR A 196 -11.47 14.48 -4.68
N GLU A 197 -12.13 15.21 -3.78
CA GLU A 197 -11.85 15.15 -2.35
C GLU A 197 -12.05 13.74 -1.78
N GLN A 198 -13.14 13.07 -2.13
CA GLN A 198 -13.42 11.71 -1.68
C GLN A 198 -12.52 10.67 -2.38
N TRP A 199 -12.26 10.87 -3.67
CA TRP A 199 -11.37 9.97 -4.43
C TRP A 199 -9.94 10.03 -3.93
N ASP A 200 -9.38 11.21 -3.73
CA ASP A 200 -8.02 11.38 -3.26
C ASP A 200 -7.84 10.72 -1.87
N ARG A 201 -8.81 10.91 -0.95
CA ARG A 201 -8.81 10.23 0.36
C ARG A 201 -8.85 8.70 0.22
N LEU A 202 -9.68 8.15 -0.66
CA LEU A 202 -9.76 6.71 -0.89
C LEU A 202 -8.47 6.15 -1.51
N LYS A 203 -7.91 6.84 -2.50
CA LYS A 203 -6.64 6.45 -3.14
C LYS A 203 -5.50 6.45 -2.14
N ASP A 204 -5.38 7.50 -1.33
CA ASP A 204 -4.37 7.58 -0.27
C ASP A 204 -4.52 6.43 0.73
N TYR A 205 -5.74 6.13 1.13
CA TYR A 205 -6.01 4.99 2.00
C TYR A 205 -5.58 3.66 1.36
N ALA A 206 -5.93 3.43 0.11
CA ALA A 206 -5.55 2.22 -0.62
C ALA A 206 -4.01 2.11 -0.73
N ASN A 207 -3.33 3.20 -1.10
CA ASN A 207 -1.88 3.23 -1.22
C ASN A 207 -1.19 2.99 0.13
N ASN A 208 -1.68 3.56 1.23
CA ASN A 208 -1.18 3.32 2.58
C ASN A 208 -1.35 1.86 3.02
N LYS A 209 -2.36 1.16 2.51
CA LYS A 209 -2.53 -0.29 2.71
C LYS A 209 -1.67 -1.13 1.74
N GLY A 210 -0.96 -0.49 0.82
CA GLY A 210 -0.15 -1.14 -0.21
C GLY A 210 -0.96 -1.67 -1.39
N ILE A 211 -2.20 -1.18 -1.58
CA ILE A 211 -3.05 -1.46 -2.73
C ILE A 211 -2.89 -0.34 -3.76
N LYS A 212 -2.54 -0.70 -4.98
CA LYS A 212 -2.45 0.21 -6.12
C LYS A 212 -3.74 0.16 -6.94
N ILE A 213 -4.22 1.31 -7.38
CA ILE A 213 -5.42 1.41 -8.21
C ILE A 213 -5.01 1.36 -9.69
N ILE A 214 -5.57 0.39 -10.42
CA ILE A 214 -5.49 0.33 -11.88
C ILE A 214 -6.76 0.98 -12.42
N GLY A 215 -6.60 2.10 -13.10
CA GLY A 215 -7.67 2.75 -13.83
C GLY A 215 -7.71 2.35 -15.29
N ASP A 216 -8.74 2.81 -15.97
CA ASP A 216 -8.98 2.52 -17.37
C ASP A 216 -9.37 3.80 -18.12
N ILE A 217 -8.83 3.98 -19.32
CA ILE A 217 -9.21 5.09 -20.20
C ILE A 217 -9.42 4.57 -21.62
N PRO A 218 -10.54 4.91 -22.27
CA PRO A 218 -10.71 4.63 -23.69
C PRO A 218 -9.72 5.47 -24.50
N ILE A 219 -9.19 4.93 -25.60
CA ILE A 219 -8.32 5.70 -26.48
C ILE A 219 -9.07 6.95 -27.02
N TYR A 220 -10.31 6.81 -27.41
CA TYR A 220 -11.15 7.89 -27.92
C TYR A 220 -11.98 8.54 -26.82
N VAL A 221 -12.52 9.72 -27.10
CA VAL A 221 -13.50 10.42 -26.26
C VAL A 221 -14.87 10.40 -26.93
N ALA A 222 -15.93 10.59 -26.15
CA ALA A 222 -17.27 10.68 -26.71
C ALA A 222 -17.42 11.94 -27.58
N LEU A 223 -18.15 11.85 -28.69
CA LEU A 223 -18.48 13.02 -29.54
C LEU A 223 -19.23 14.07 -28.72
N ASP A 224 -20.20 13.63 -27.92
CA ASP A 224 -20.97 14.49 -27.04
C ASP A 224 -20.24 14.68 -25.70
N SER A 225 -19.14 15.42 -25.76
CA SER A 225 -18.26 15.69 -24.58
C SER A 225 -17.75 17.14 -24.60
N ALA A 226 -17.41 17.64 -23.43
CA ALA A 226 -16.72 18.90 -23.25
C ALA A 226 -15.39 18.93 -24.03
N ASP A 227 -14.69 17.80 -24.10
CA ASP A 227 -13.39 17.66 -24.77
C ASP A 227 -13.47 18.00 -26.25
N VAL A 228 -14.47 17.47 -26.95
CA VAL A 228 -14.67 17.72 -28.39
C VAL A 228 -15.22 19.11 -28.64
N TRP A 229 -16.20 19.54 -27.84
CA TRP A 229 -16.80 20.87 -27.96
C TRP A 229 -15.80 22.01 -27.74
N THR A 230 -14.84 21.81 -26.81
CA THR A 230 -13.83 22.84 -26.49
C THR A 230 -12.58 22.77 -27.35
N ASN A 231 -12.28 21.63 -27.97
CA ASN A 231 -11.07 21.42 -28.79
C ASN A 231 -11.41 20.80 -30.17
N PRO A 232 -12.34 21.33 -30.93
CA PRO A 232 -12.81 20.68 -32.17
C PRO A 232 -11.72 20.51 -33.24
N THR A 233 -10.68 21.34 -33.23
CA THR A 233 -9.54 21.23 -34.14
C THR A 233 -8.67 20.01 -33.94
N LEU A 234 -8.77 19.34 -32.78
CA LEU A 234 -8.03 18.12 -32.46
C LEU A 234 -8.68 16.85 -33.04
N PHE A 235 -9.82 17.00 -33.70
CA PHE A 235 -10.62 15.91 -34.25
C PHE A 235 -10.93 16.12 -35.74
N GLN A 236 -11.13 15.02 -36.48
CA GLN A 236 -11.48 15.06 -37.90
C GLN A 236 -12.97 15.40 -38.06
N LEU A 237 -13.30 16.69 -37.94
CA LEU A 237 -14.64 17.25 -38.10
C LEU A 237 -14.74 18.04 -39.37
N ASP A 238 -15.97 18.15 -39.96
CA ASP A 238 -16.28 19.02 -41.09
C ASP A 238 -16.48 20.49 -40.65
N GLU A 239 -16.79 21.32 -41.56
CA GLU A 239 -17.06 22.76 -41.35
C GLU A 239 -18.27 23.04 -40.42
N ASN A 240 -19.15 22.06 -40.22
CA ASN A 240 -20.30 22.10 -39.32
C ASN A 240 -20.03 21.43 -37.99
N LEU A 241 -18.77 21.05 -37.71
CA LEU A 241 -18.27 20.33 -36.52
C LEU A 241 -18.81 18.90 -36.44
N LYS A 242 -19.27 18.31 -37.52
CA LYS A 242 -19.70 16.92 -37.59
C LYS A 242 -18.53 16.02 -37.94
N PRO A 243 -18.42 14.80 -37.32
CA PRO A 243 -17.37 13.85 -37.67
C PRO A 243 -17.49 13.41 -39.12
N VAL A 244 -16.37 13.39 -39.84
CA VAL A 244 -16.26 12.83 -41.18
C VAL A 244 -16.24 11.33 -41.14
N ASN A 245 -15.45 10.80 -40.18
CA ASN A 245 -15.37 9.41 -39.86
C ASN A 245 -15.49 9.21 -38.34
N VAL A 246 -15.93 8.03 -37.94
CA VAL A 246 -16.02 7.64 -36.55
C VAL A 246 -15.17 6.39 -36.28
N ALA A 247 -14.76 6.22 -35.05
CA ALA A 247 -13.99 5.07 -34.61
C ALA A 247 -14.84 3.80 -34.55
N GLY A 248 -14.18 2.68 -34.71
CA GLY A 248 -14.75 1.35 -34.59
C GLY A 248 -13.71 0.27 -34.84
N CYS A 249 -14.16 -0.95 -35.08
CA CYS A 249 -13.30 -2.04 -35.50
C CYS A 249 -13.96 -2.88 -36.60
N PRO A 250 -13.16 -3.56 -37.45
CA PRO A 250 -13.65 -4.50 -38.44
C PRO A 250 -14.26 -5.71 -37.73
N PRO A 251 -14.95 -6.62 -38.46
CA PRO A 251 -15.35 -7.90 -37.94
C PRO A 251 -14.17 -8.63 -37.22
N ASP A 252 -14.45 -9.10 -36.02
CA ASP A 252 -13.47 -9.76 -35.15
C ASP A 252 -14.12 -10.87 -34.29
N ALA A 253 -13.41 -11.39 -33.31
CA ALA A 253 -13.89 -12.41 -32.38
C ALA A 253 -15.05 -11.95 -31.47
N PHE A 254 -15.25 -10.65 -31.30
CA PHE A 254 -16.33 -10.06 -30.49
C PHE A 254 -17.59 -9.76 -31.31
N SER A 255 -17.44 -9.53 -32.63
CA SER A 255 -18.54 -9.17 -33.50
C SER A 255 -18.30 -9.59 -34.96
N ASP A 256 -19.10 -10.47 -35.50
CA ASP A 256 -19.07 -10.89 -36.89
C ASP A 256 -19.34 -9.75 -37.89
N TRP A 257 -19.93 -8.67 -37.43
CA TRP A 257 -20.28 -7.49 -38.24
C TRP A 257 -19.34 -6.32 -38.04
N GLY A 258 -18.38 -6.41 -37.11
CA GLY A 258 -17.57 -5.30 -36.61
C GLY A 258 -18.35 -4.41 -35.64
N GLN A 259 -17.71 -3.35 -35.18
CA GLN A 259 -18.30 -2.41 -34.23
C GLN A 259 -18.12 -0.99 -34.72
N LYS A 260 -19.16 -0.16 -34.57
CA LYS A 260 -19.14 1.27 -34.83
C LYS A 260 -19.37 1.99 -33.50
N TRP A 261 -18.32 2.60 -32.94
CA TRP A 261 -18.38 3.19 -31.59
C TRP A 261 -18.92 4.61 -31.57
N GLY A 262 -18.86 5.30 -32.72
CA GLY A 262 -19.38 6.67 -32.83
C GLY A 262 -18.47 7.76 -32.31
N ASN A 263 -17.32 7.43 -31.72
CA ASN A 263 -16.33 8.40 -31.26
C ASN A 263 -15.68 9.12 -32.46
N PRO A 264 -15.39 10.43 -32.39
CA PRO A 264 -14.69 11.13 -33.45
C PRO A 264 -13.21 10.67 -33.49
N ILE A 265 -12.66 10.66 -34.67
CA ILE A 265 -11.25 10.35 -34.90
C ILE A 265 -10.40 11.58 -34.58
N TYR A 266 -9.25 11.36 -33.90
CA TYR A 266 -8.27 12.42 -33.68
C TYR A 266 -7.63 12.90 -34.98
N ASP A 267 -7.38 14.21 -35.10
CA ASP A 267 -6.42 14.77 -36.08
C ASP A 267 -5.00 14.60 -35.47
N TRP A 268 -4.37 13.49 -35.82
CA TRP A 268 -3.04 13.19 -35.27
C TRP A 268 -1.94 14.15 -35.77
N ASP A 269 -2.09 14.76 -36.94
CA ASP A 269 -1.14 15.74 -37.43
C ASP A 269 -1.24 17.04 -36.62
N GLU A 270 -2.45 17.48 -36.30
CA GLU A 270 -2.68 18.62 -35.43
C GLU A 270 -2.26 18.34 -33.99
N MET A 271 -2.54 17.14 -33.49
CA MET A 271 -2.06 16.68 -32.18
C MET A 271 -0.52 16.71 -32.08
N GLU A 272 0.17 16.22 -33.09
CA GLU A 272 1.64 16.26 -33.15
C GLU A 272 2.15 17.71 -33.25
N ARG A 273 1.51 18.55 -34.05
CA ARG A 273 1.86 19.97 -34.18
C ARG A 273 1.79 20.73 -32.86
N CYS A 274 0.82 20.34 -32.01
CA CYS A 274 0.64 20.88 -30.66
C CYS A 274 1.43 20.09 -29.60
N ASP A 275 2.42 19.27 -30.00
CA ASP A 275 3.23 18.44 -29.10
C ASP A 275 2.39 17.55 -28.16
N PHE A 276 1.29 17.01 -28.67
CA PHE A 276 0.33 16.18 -27.94
C PHE A 276 -0.14 16.80 -26.61
N ALA A 277 -0.25 18.13 -26.54
CA ALA A 277 -0.52 18.86 -25.30
C ALA A 277 -1.79 18.37 -24.60
N TRP A 278 -2.88 18.08 -25.35
CA TRP A 278 -4.12 17.54 -24.78
C TRP A 278 -3.93 16.13 -24.21
N TRP A 279 -3.22 15.24 -24.92
CA TRP A 279 -2.91 13.91 -24.44
C TRP A 279 -2.02 13.93 -23.19
N LYS A 280 -1.05 14.83 -23.14
CA LYS A 280 -0.21 15.03 -21.96
C LYS A 280 -1.06 15.45 -20.75
N LYS A 281 -1.98 16.40 -20.90
CA LYS A 281 -2.92 16.80 -19.86
C LYS A 281 -3.80 15.63 -19.40
N ARG A 282 -4.34 14.86 -20.33
CA ARG A 282 -5.15 13.67 -20.04
C ARG A 282 -4.37 12.65 -19.23
N MET A 283 -3.11 12.39 -19.58
CA MET A 283 -2.28 11.43 -18.87
C MET A 283 -1.85 11.94 -17.48
N ILE A 284 -1.59 13.23 -17.31
CA ILE A 284 -1.36 13.84 -15.99
C ILE A 284 -2.59 13.65 -15.10
N ALA A 285 -3.79 13.93 -15.62
CA ALA A 285 -5.04 13.73 -14.88
C ALA A 285 -5.26 12.24 -14.52
N SER A 286 -4.96 11.34 -15.46
CA SER A 286 -5.03 9.89 -15.22
C SER A 286 -4.04 9.44 -14.15
N ALA A 287 -2.79 9.93 -14.15
CA ALA A 287 -1.78 9.62 -13.14
C ALA A 287 -2.14 10.15 -11.75
N ARG A 288 -2.90 11.26 -11.66
CA ARG A 288 -3.48 11.72 -10.40
C ARG A 288 -4.54 10.74 -9.88
N LEU A 289 -5.44 10.28 -10.76
CA LEU A 289 -6.51 9.37 -10.36
C LEU A 289 -6.00 7.96 -10.04
N TYR A 290 -5.02 7.45 -10.78
CA TYR A 290 -4.62 6.05 -10.76
C TYR A 290 -3.11 5.88 -10.56
N ASP A 291 -2.70 4.76 -9.99
CA ASP A 291 -1.28 4.35 -9.92
C ASP A 291 -0.83 3.67 -11.20
N VAL A 292 -1.77 3.03 -11.90
CA VAL A 292 -1.56 2.37 -13.17
C VAL A 292 -2.75 2.70 -14.08
N THR A 293 -2.49 3.07 -15.32
CA THR A 293 -3.53 3.37 -16.31
C THR A 293 -3.54 2.34 -17.43
N ARG A 294 -4.64 1.61 -17.58
CA ARG A 294 -4.88 0.80 -18.79
C ARG A 294 -5.38 1.72 -19.91
N ILE A 295 -4.71 1.72 -21.04
CA ILE A 295 -5.19 2.38 -22.26
C ILE A 295 -5.91 1.34 -23.07
N ASP A 296 -7.23 1.51 -23.15
CA ASP A 296 -8.13 0.67 -23.93
C ASP A 296 -7.92 0.89 -25.43
N HIS A 297 -7.96 -0.20 -26.20
CA HIS A 297 -7.72 -0.20 -27.65
C HIS A 297 -6.36 0.42 -28.06
N PHE A 298 -5.29 0.06 -27.32
CA PHE A 298 -3.93 0.59 -27.55
C PHE A 298 -3.45 0.36 -28.99
N ILE A 299 -3.94 -0.67 -29.68
CA ILE A 299 -3.61 -0.95 -31.09
C ILE A 299 -3.95 0.23 -32.01
N GLY A 300 -4.92 1.09 -31.61
CA GLY A 300 -5.29 2.31 -32.31
C GLY A 300 -4.17 3.35 -32.38
N ILE A 301 -3.17 3.28 -31.50
CA ILE A 301 -1.98 4.14 -31.52
C ILE A 301 -1.07 3.77 -32.72
N VAL A 302 -1.08 2.53 -33.17
CA VAL A 302 -0.34 2.08 -34.36
C VAL A 302 -1.15 2.30 -35.63
N ARG A 303 -2.36 1.76 -35.61
CA ARG A 303 -3.32 1.89 -36.71
C ARG A 303 -4.73 1.94 -36.13
N TYR A 304 -5.51 2.87 -36.58
CA TYR A 304 -6.90 3.03 -36.16
C TYR A 304 -7.85 2.77 -37.32
N TYR A 305 -9.07 2.35 -37.00
CA TYR A 305 -10.09 2.00 -37.96
C TYR A 305 -11.09 3.11 -38.12
N ASN A 306 -11.17 3.68 -39.34
CA ASN A 306 -12.10 4.73 -39.70
C ASN A 306 -13.34 4.12 -40.33
N ILE A 307 -14.51 4.52 -39.88
CA ILE A 307 -15.78 4.16 -40.49
C ILE A 307 -16.45 5.46 -40.94
N PRO A 308 -16.83 5.61 -42.24
CA PRO A 308 -17.58 6.78 -42.67
C PRO A 308 -18.82 6.99 -41.78
N VAL A 309 -19.12 8.25 -41.43
CA VAL A 309 -20.19 8.52 -40.46
C VAL A 309 -21.55 7.92 -40.91
N ASP A 310 -21.85 7.90 -42.20
CA ASP A 310 -23.05 7.28 -42.75
C ASP A 310 -22.87 5.81 -43.18
N GLY A 311 -21.66 5.24 -42.99
CA GLY A 311 -21.31 3.86 -43.36
C GLY A 311 -21.54 2.84 -42.24
N VAL A 312 -21.27 1.58 -42.53
CA VAL A 312 -21.27 0.46 -41.62
C VAL A 312 -19.83 -0.01 -41.37
N PRO A 313 -19.56 -0.83 -40.36
CA PRO A 313 -18.19 -1.27 -40.06
C PRO A 313 -17.42 -1.87 -41.23
N LYS A 314 -18.11 -2.56 -42.15
CA LYS A 314 -17.49 -3.16 -43.35
C LYS A 314 -16.98 -2.13 -44.36
N ASP A 315 -17.47 -0.90 -44.31
CA ASP A 315 -17.06 0.19 -45.21
C ASP A 315 -15.79 0.92 -44.68
N GLY A 316 -15.33 0.52 -43.51
CA GLY A 316 -14.20 1.13 -42.85
C GLY A 316 -12.85 0.78 -43.46
N PHE A 317 -11.85 1.55 -43.10
CA PHE A 317 -10.46 1.37 -43.53
C PHE A 317 -9.48 1.73 -42.43
N PHE A 318 -8.31 1.10 -42.43
CA PHE A 318 -7.23 1.42 -41.52
C PHE A 318 -6.46 2.67 -41.93
N ALA A 319 -6.14 3.52 -40.99
CA ALA A 319 -5.19 4.61 -41.10
C ALA A 319 -4.06 4.47 -40.07
N LYS A 320 -2.93 5.11 -40.35
CA LYS A 320 -1.74 5.05 -39.51
C LYS A 320 -1.89 5.97 -38.30
N GLY A 321 -1.65 5.46 -37.12
CA GLY A 321 -1.62 6.21 -35.86
C GLY A 321 -0.28 6.91 -35.58
N PRO A 322 -0.20 7.66 -34.48
CA PRO A 322 0.97 8.47 -34.10
C PRO A 322 2.17 7.61 -33.63
N GLY A 323 1.94 6.36 -33.27
CA GLY A 323 2.99 5.42 -32.89
C GLY A 323 3.84 5.87 -31.70
N ILE A 324 5.15 5.67 -31.82
CA ILE A 324 6.11 5.95 -30.74
C ILE A 324 6.15 7.44 -30.33
N LYS A 325 5.73 8.35 -31.19
CA LYS A 325 5.70 9.78 -30.86
C LYS A 325 4.73 10.09 -29.72
N LEU A 326 3.53 9.49 -29.75
CA LEU A 326 2.57 9.62 -28.68
C LEU A 326 3.07 8.94 -27.41
N ILE A 327 3.70 7.76 -27.51
CA ILE A 327 4.26 7.06 -26.35
C ILE A 327 5.32 7.93 -25.65
N ASN A 328 6.22 8.56 -26.42
CA ASN A 328 7.21 9.48 -25.86
C ASN A 328 6.59 10.68 -25.15
N ALA A 329 5.49 11.22 -25.72
CA ALA A 329 4.75 12.30 -25.09
C ALA A 329 4.09 11.87 -23.78
N ILE A 330 3.47 10.68 -23.74
CA ILE A 330 2.91 10.08 -22.52
C ILE A 330 4.00 9.88 -21.47
N ASP A 331 5.09 9.22 -21.83
CA ASP A 331 6.20 8.94 -20.92
C ASP A 331 6.80 10.21 -20.30
N SER A 332 6.76 11.32 -21.02
CA SER A 332 7.33 12.59 -20.54
C SER A 332 6.57 13.20 -19.35
N VAL A 333 5.35 12.72 -19.06
CA VAL A 333 4.47 13.29 -18.03
C VAL A 333 3.97 12.30 -16.98
N MET A 334 4.18 11.00 -17.18
CA MET A 334 3.63 9.98 -16.27
C MET A 334 4.30 9.91 -14.90
N GLY A 335 5.51 10.43 -14.74
CA GLY A 335 6.25 10.31 -13.47
C GLY A 335 6.45 8.84 -13.05
N ASP A 336 5.96 8.48 -11.87
CA ASP A 336 6.03 7.11 -11.33
C ASP A 336 4.83 6.24 -11.72
N ALA A 337 3.77 6.82 -12.27
CA ALA A 337 2.59 6.08 -12.71
C ALA A 337 2.92 5.16 -13.89
N LYS A 338 2.26 4.02 -13.96
CA LYS A 338 2.49 2.98 -14.96
C LYS A 338 1.37 2.96 -16.00
N VAL A 339 1.66 2.32 -17.13
CA VAL A 339 0.68 2.12 -18.21
C VAL A 339 0.58 0.65 -18.55
N ILE A 340 -0.64 0.16 -18.79
CA ILE A 340 -0.95 -1.15 -19.39
C ILE A 340 -1.48 -0.89 -20.80
N ALA A 341 -0.94 -1.58 -21.78
CA ALA A 341 -1.40 -1.52 -23.16
C ALA A 341 -2.45 -2.63 -23.41
N GLU A 342 -3.70 -2.25 -23.74
CA GLU A 342 -4.66 -3.23 -24.20
C GLU A 342 -4.40 -3.54 -25.67
N ASP A 343 -3.83 -4.72 -25.91
CA ASP A 343 -3.37 -5.22 -27.21
C ASP A 343 -4.22 -6.38 -27.74
N LEU A 344 -5.48 -6.43 -27.32
CA LEU A 344 -6.43 -7.45 -27.76
C LEU A 344 -7.00 -7.14 -29.17
N GLY A 345 -7.33 -8.17 -29.95
CA GLY A 345 -7.89 -8.05 -31.27
C GLY A 345 -6.93 -8.48 -32.38
N VAL A 346 -7.04 -7.92 -33.58
CA VAL A 346 -6.19 -8.30 -34.73
C VAL A 346 -4.82 -7.63 -34.63
N VAL A 347 -3.91 -8.30 -33.97
CA VAL A 347 -2.54 -7.82 -33.75
C VAL A 347 -1.70 -7.95 -35.01
N VAL A 348 -1.06 -6.87 -35.43
CA VAL A 348 -0.07 -6.87 -36.52
C VAL A 348 1.34 -6.70 -35.96
N PRO A 349 2.41 -7.09 -36.70
CA PRO A 349 3.77 -7.02 -36.20
C PRO A 349 4.18 -5.65 -35.65
N GLU A 350 3.68 -4.57 -36.24
CA GLU A 350 3.97 -3.19 -35.81
C GLU A 350 3.41 -2.88 -34.40
N VAL A 351 2.28 -3.50 -34.00
CA VAL A 351 1.74 -3.39 -32.64
C VAL A 351 2.67 -4.05 -31.66
N THR A 352 3.07 -5.29 -31.92
CA THR A 352 4.04 -6.02 -31.08
C THR A 352 5.35 -5.25 -30.94
N GLU A 353 5.85 -4.68 -32.05
CA GLU A 353 7.05 -3.85 -32.04
C GLU A 353 6.89 -2.58 -31.18
N LEU A 354 5.74 -1.89 -31.28
CA LEU A 354 5.48 -0.69 -30.48
C LEU A 354 5.39 -1.03 -28.99
N ILE A 355 4.73 -2.11 -28.62
CA ILE A 355 4.62 -2.58 -27.22
C ILE A 355 6.00 -2.89 -26.66
N LYS A 356 6.84 -3.64 -27.40
CA LYS A 356 8.23 -3.89 -26.99
C LYS A 356 9.03 -2.60 -26.83
N LYS A 357 8.90 -1.65 -27.74
CA LYS A 357 9.59 -0.35 -27.66
C LYS A 357 9.08 0.52 -26.51
N SER A 358 7.79 0.49 -26.23
CA SER A 358 7.19 1.24 -25.12
C SER A 358 7.64 0.69 -23.76
N GLY A 359 7.87 -0.62 -23.66
CA GLY A 359 8.11 -1.32 -22.41
C GLY A 359 6.86 -1.48 -21.54
N TYR A 360 5.69 -1.12 -22.06
CA TYR A 360 4.41 -1.33 -21.35
C TYR A 360 4.05 -2.81 -21.36
N PRO A 361 3.47 -3.36 -20.25
CA PRO A 361 2.89 -4.68 -20.28
C PRO A 361 1.68 -4.72 -21.21
N GLY A 362 1.60 -5.75 -22.05
CA GLY A 362 0.41 -6.11 -22.78
C GLY A 362 -0.55 -6.98 -21.96
N MET A 363 -1.65 -7.41 -22.57
CA MET A 363 -2.68 -8.20 -21.91
C MET A 363 -2.78 -9.62 -22.48
N LYS A 364 -3.12 -10.57 -21.60
CA LYS A 364 -3.46 -11.94 -21.97
C LYS A 364 -4.79 -12.33 -21.33
N VAL A 365 -5.67 -12.97 -22.10
CA VAL A 365 -7.02 -13.36 -21.67
C VAL A 365 -7.18 -14.87 -21.79
N LEU A 366 -7.37 -15.55 -20.67
CA LEU A 366 -7.44 -17.01 -20.63
C LEU A 366 -8.64 -17.59 -21.40
N GLN A 367 -9.77 -16.89 -21.48
CA GLN A 367 -10.90 -17.32 -22.28
C GLN A 367 -10.55 -17.50 -23.78
N PHE A 368 -9.51 -16.83 -24.27
CA PHE A 368 -9.06 -16.96 -25.65
C PHE A 368 -8.00 -18.06 -25.86
N ALA A 369 -7.55 -18.71 -24.77
CA ALA A 369 -6.39 -19.61 -24.79
C ALA A 369 -6.71 -21.02 -25.30
N PHE A 370 -7.98 -21.44 -25.27
CA PHE A 370 -8.35 -22.86 -25.37
C PHE A 370 -9.08 -23.21 -26.68
N ASP A 371 -8.57 -22.72 -27.80
CA ASP A 371 -9.07 -22.98 -29.15
C ASP A 371 -8.48 -24.26 -29.80
N GLY A 372 -7.63 -25.00 -29.09
CA GLY A 372 -6.92 -26.17 -29.58
C GLY A 372 -5.59 -25.85 -30.26
N ASN A 373 -5.23 -24.58 -30.47
CA ASN A 373 -3.95 -24.17 -31.03
C ASN A 373 -2.90 -24.05 -29.92
N THR A 374 -1.93 -24.93 -29.91
CA THR A 374 -0.84 -24.91 -28.89
C THR A 374 0.10 -23.72 -29.02
N ASN A 375 0.11 -23.00 -30.15
CA ASN A 375 0.86 -21.76 -30.33
C ASN A 375 0.03 -20.50 -30.05
N ASN A 376 -1.18 -20.65 -29.49
CA ASN A 376 -2.04 -19.54 -29.12
C ASN A 376 -1.31 -18.66 -28.10
N GLU A 377 -1.16 -17.37 -28.41
CA GLU A 377 -0.45 -16.40 -27.55
C GLU A 377 -1.12 -16.17 -26.19
N HIS A 378 -2.40 -16.49 -26.07
CA HIS A 378 -3.16 -16.44 -24.80
C HIS A 378 -3.01 -17.70 -23.96
N ALA A 379 -2.32 -18.74 -24.45
CA ALA A 379 -2.07 -19.96 -23.69
C ALA A 379 -0.94 -19.73 -22.67
N PRO A 380 -1.12 -20.09 -21.39
CA PRO A 380 -0.18 -19.74 -20.31
C PRO A 380 1.26 -20.20 -20.53
N HIS A 381 1.49 -21.27 -21.25
CA HIS A 381 2.83 -21.78 -21.55
C HIS A 381 3.59 -20.94 -22.61
N ASN A 382 2.90 -20.00 -23.28
CA ASN A 382 3.50 -19.07 -24.26
C ASN A 382 3.72 -17.66 -23.68
N TYR A 383 3.47 -17.43 -22.38
CA TYR A 383 3.61 -16.10 -21.77
C TYR A 383 5.07 -15.71 -21.52
N GLU A 384 5.33 -14.42 -21.65
CA GLU A 384 6.50 -13.73 -21.08
C GLU A 384 6.12 -13.02 -19.77
N LYS A 385 7.10 -12.48 -19.04
CA LYS A 385 6.85 -11.85 -17.73
C LYS A 385 6.05 -10.56 -17.81
N ASN A 386 6.41 -9.68 -18.74
CA ASN A 386 5.83 -8.34 -18.83
C ASN A 386 4.42 -8.35 -19.45
N TYR A 387 3.51 -9.10 -18.82
CA TYR A 387 2.09 -9.16 -19.18
C TYR A 387 1.19 -9.06 -17.96
N VAL A 388 -0.04 -8.59 -18.21
CA VAL A 388 -1.16 -8.67 -17.28
C VAL A 388 -2.12 -9.76 -17.76
N VAL A 389 -2.34 -10.76 -16.93
CA VAL A 389 -3.22 -11.90 -17.27
C VAL A 389 -4.58 -11.72 -16.65
N TYR A 390 -5.60 -11.89 -17.46
CA TYR A 390 -7.02 -11.92 -17.07
C TYR A 390 -7.61 -13.29 -17.37
N ILE A 391 -8.61 -13.74 -16.61
CA ILE A 391 -9.47 -14.83 -17.02
C ILE A 391 -10.37 -14.34 -18.15
N GLY A 392 -11.09 -13.27 -17.89
CA GLY A 392 -11.86 -12.44 -18.80
C GLY A 392 -11.81 -11.00 -18.34
N THR A 393 -12.04 -10.05 -19.25
CA THR A 393 -12.23 -8.63 -18.96
C THR A 393 -13.72 -8.34 -18.70
N HIS A 394 -14.06 -7.09 -18.43
CA HIS A 394 -15.45 -6.65 -18.29
C HIS A 394 -16.30 -6.86 -19.57
N ASP A 395 -15.68 -7.03 -20.74
CA ASP A 395 -16.36 -7.28 -22.02
C ASP A 395 -16.60 -8.78 -22.27
N ASN A 396 -15.88 -9.64 -21.57
CA ASN A 396 -16.02 -11.07 -21.70
C ASN A 396 -17.23 -11.60 -20.91
N GLU A 397 -17.62 -12.82 -21.22
CA GLU A 397 -18.52 -13.60 -20.36
C GLU A 397 -17.87 -13.82 -18.98
N THR A 398 -18.68 -14.10 -17.96
CA THR A 398 -18.13 -14.71 -16.76
C THR A 398 -17.56 -16.09 -17.13
N MET A 399 -16.58 -16.58 -16.40
CA MET A 399 -15.97 -17.89 -16.71
C MET A 399 -17.01 -19.02 -16.67
N LYS A 400 -17.92 -18.99 -15.70
CA LYS A 400 -19.03 -19.96 -15.62
C LYS A 400 -19.99 -19.86 -16.81
N GLY A 401 -20.28 -18.64 -17.26
CA GLY A 401 -21.07 -18.40 -18.46
C GLY A 401 -20.38 -18.92 -19.72
N TYR A 402 -19.08 -18.65 -19.85
CA TYR A 402 -18.26 -19.16 -20.96
C TYR A 402 -18.26 -20.69 -21.03
N ILE A 403 -18.08 -21.38 -19.89
CA ILE A 403 -18.14 -22.86 -19.83
C ILE A 403 -19.49 -23.41 -20.37
N GLY A 404 -20.57 -22.67 -20.11
CA GLY A 404 -21.91 -23.07 -20.60
C GLY A 404 -22.14 -22.84 -22.10
N ASN A 405 -21.39 -21.90 -22.72
CA ASN A 405 -21.61 -21.45 -24.09
C ASN A 405 -20.50 -21.86 -25.07
N ALA A 406 -19.29 -22.16 -24.59
CA ALA A 406 -18.17 -22.49 -25.45
C ALA A 406 -18.36 -23.85 -26.16
N PRO A 407 -17.74 -24.04 -27.35
CA PRO A 407 -17.72 -25.33 -28.04
C PRO A 407 -17.18 -26.45 -27.13
N GLU A 408 -17.81 -27.60 -27.15
CA GLU A 408 -17.46 -28.75 -26.31
C GLU A 408 -15.97 -29.14 -26.44
N GLN A 409 -15.42 -29.09 -27.64
CA GLN A 409 -14.00 -29.39 -27.90
C GLN A 409 -13.05 -28.42 -27.17
N ASN A 410 -13.44 -27.14 -27.01
CA ASN A 410 -12.64 -26.16 -26.28
C ASN A 410 -12.67 -26.45 -24.76
N ILE A 411 -13.82 -26.85 -24.26
CA ILE A 411 -14.00 -27.28 -22.87
C ILE A 411 -13.20 -28.56 -22.60
N GLU A 412 -13.25 -29.56 -23.48
CA GLU A 412 -12.44 -30.78 -23.35
C GLU A 412 -10.91 -30.45 -23.35
N TYR A 413 -10.48 -29.55 -24.23
CA TYR A 413 -9.09 -29.13 -24.27
C TYR A 413 -8.70 -28.37 -22.98
N MET A 414 -9.57 -27.48 -22.51
CA MET A 414 -9.36 -26.75 -21.25
C MET A 414 -9.28 -27.71 -20.06
N MET A 415 -10.17 -28.69 -19.96
CA MET A 415 -10.15 -29.69 -18.89
C MET A 415 -8.84 -30.48 -18.89
N LYS A 416 -8.35 -30.91 -20.07
CA LYS A 416 -7.05 -31.57 -20.18
C LYS A 416 -5.89 -30.68 -19.81
N TYR A 417 -5.93 -29.42 -20.21
CA TYR A 417 -4.89 -28.44 -19.93
C TYR A 417 -4.78 -28.12 -18.43
N LEU A 418 -5.93 -28.04 -17.75
CA LEU A 418 -6.02 -27.75 -16.31
C LEU A 418 -5.91 -29.00 -15.42
N ASP A 419 -5.85 -30.18 -16.03
CA ASP A 419 -5.84 -31.49 -15.34
C ASP A 419 -7.07 -31.70 -14.42
N VAL A 420 -8.26 -31.38 -14.94
CA VAL A 420 -9.54 -31.58 -14.24
C VAL A 420 -10.43 -32.58 -14.93
N ASP A 421 -11.18 -33.33 -14.12
CA ASP A 421 -12.12 -34.38 -14.54
C ASP A 421 -13.59 -33.92 -14.49
N ASP A 422 -13.86 -32.75 -13.95
CA ASP A 422 -15.18 -32.19 -13.73
C ASP A 422 -15.22 -30.72 -14.19
N LYS A 423 -16.23 -30.36 -14.97
CA LYS A 423 -16.47 -29.01 -15.48
C LYS A 423 -16.66 -27.99 -14.33
N ASP A 424 -17.24 -28.40 -13.22
CA ASP A 424 -17.49 -27.54 -12.07
C ASP A 424 -16.18 -27.08 -11.39
N LYS A 425 -15.08 -27.81 -11.61
CA LYS A 425 -13.73 -27.42 -11.09
C LYS A 425 -12.99 -26.42 -11.99
N ILE A 426 -13.45 -26.21 -13.23
CA ILE A 426 -12.73 -25.37 -14.20
C ILE A 426 -12.52 -23.94 -13.65
N VAL A 427 -13.56 -23.33 -13.06
CA VAL A 427 -13.47 -21.94 -12.54
C VAL A 427 -12.36 -21.82 -11.50
N ASP A 428 -12.28 -22.80 -10.61
CA ASP A 428 -11.28 -22.81 -9.55
C ASP A 428 -9.86 -23.02 -10.09
N GLU A 429 -9.72 -23.93 -11.02
CA GLU A 429 -8.42 -24.29 -11.59
C GLU A 429 -7.89 -23.23 -12.58
N ILE A 430 -8.76 -22.55 -13.30
CA ILE A 430 -8.33 -21.46 -14.19
C ILE A 430 -7.87 -20.23 -13.37
N ILE A 431 -8.51 -19.95 -12.22
CA ILE A 431 -8.03 -18.96 -11.27
C ILE A 431 -6.62 -19.34 -10.80
N ARG A 432 -6.42 -20.59 -10.39
CA ARG A 432 -5.10 -21.09 -9.98
C ARG A 432 -4.09 -20.98 -11.14
N CYS A 433 -4.47 -21.33 -12.36
CA CYS A 433 -3.63 -21.23 -13.56
C CYS A 433 -3.19 -19.78 -13.80
N ALA A 434 -4.09 -18.79 -13.68
CA ALA A 434 -3.76 -17.38 -13.77
C ALA A 434 -2.70 -16.97 -12.75
N TYR A 435 -2.86 -17.39 -11.48
CA TYR A 435 -1.89 -17.13 -10.41
C TYR A 435 -0.55 -17.85 -10.65
N ALA A 436 -0.56 -19.06 -11.19
CA ALA A 436 0.64 -19.85 -11.46
C ALA A 436 1.45 -19.34 -12.65
N SER A 437 0.85 -18.54 -13.55
CA SER A 437 1.51 -18.06 -14.77
C SER A 437 2.79 -17.27 -14.49
N VAL A 438 3.69 -17.22 -15.49
CA VAL A 438 4.94 -16.44 -15.42
C VAL A 438 4.72 -14.93 -15.51
N ALA A 439 3.56 -14.50 -16.01
CA ALA A 439 3.22 -13.08 -16.12
C ALA A 439 3.32 -12.36 -14.78
N ASP A 440 3.82 -11.13 -14.79
CA ASP A 440 4.06 -10.37 -13.55
C ASP A 440 2.76 -10.04 -12.83
N THR A 441 1.69 -9.68 -13.53
CA THR A 441 0.44 -9.31 -12.89
C THR A 441 -0.71 -10.22 -13.35
N THR A 442 -1.60 -10.59 -12.43
CA THR A 442 -2.88 -11.24 -12.75
C THR A 442 -4.02 -10.47 -12.12
N ILE A 443 -5.08 -10.26 -12.89
CA ILE A 443 -6.30 -9.58 -12.47
C ILE A 443 -7.49 -10.49 -12.71
N ILE A 444 -8.27 -10.72 -11.67
CA ILE A 444 -9.47 -11.59 -11.74
C ILE A 444 -10.70 -10.72 -11.54
N GLN A 445 -11.69 -10.85 -12.40
CA GLN A 445 -12.97 -10.16 -12.17
C GLN A 445 -13.72 -10.77 -10.98
N MET A 446 -14.38 -9.93 -10.20
CA MET A 446 -15.09 -10.36 -8.99
C MET A 446 -16.12 -11.43 -9.27
N GLN A 447 -16.81 -11.37 -10.40
CA GLN A 447 -17.83 -12.32 -10.79
C GLN A 447 -17.31 -13.76 -10.89
N ASP A 448 -16.08 -13.94 -11.38
CA ASP A 448 -15.45 -15.25 -11.50
C ASP A 448 -15.04 -15.79 -10.12
N LEU A 449 -14.57 -14.92 -9.20
CA LEU A 449 -14.29 -15.30 -7.82
C LEU A 449 -15.53 -15.77 -7.07
N LEU A 450 -16.69 -15.22 -7.42
CA LEU A 450 -17.99 -15.57 -6.84
C LEU A 450 -18.67 -16.73 -7.57
N GLY A 451 -18.09 -17.25 -8.66
CA GLY A 451 -18.70 -18.31 -9.47
C GLY A 451 -20.02 -17.89 -10.11
N LYS A 452 -20.20 -16.61 -10.44
CA LYS A 452 -21.42 -16.10 -11.09
C LYS A 452 -21.49 -16.51 -12.55
N ASP A 453 -22.71 -16.70 -13.05
CA ASP A 453 -22.99 -16.91 -14.47
C ASP A 453 -23.17 -15.58 -15.23
N ASN A 454 -23.55 -15.64 -16.50
CA ASN A 454 -23.70 -14.46 -17.37
C ASN A 454 -24.77 -13.46 -16.92
N SER A 455 -25.62 -13.77 -15.94
CA SER A 455 -26.49 -12.76 -15.33
C SER A 455 -25.68 -11.65 -14.66
N ALA A 456 -24.44 -11.94 -14.22
CA ALA A 456 -23.52 -10.98 -13.63
C ALA A 456 -22.54 -10.38 -14.65
N ARG A 457 -22.64 -10.67 -15.94
CA ARG A 457 -21.77 -10.10 -16.98
C ARG A 457 -21.87 -8.58 -16.97
N MET A 458 -20.71 -7.89 -17.01
CA MET A 458 -20.67 -6.45 -16.93
C MET A 458 -21.07 -5.77 -18.25
N ASN A 459 -20.50 -6.23 -19.35
CA ASN A 459 -20.77 -5.67 -20.67
C ASN A 459 -20.90 -6.76 -21.74
N LEU A 460 -21.88 -6.61 -22.59
CA LEU A 460 -22.00 -7.32 -23.86
C LEU A 460 -21.80 -6.30 -24.99
N PRO A 461 -20.64 -6.31 -25.66
CA PRO A 461 -20.36 -5.34 -26.72
C PRO A 461 -21.46 -5.26 -27.77
N SER A 462 -21.68 -4.08 -28.34
CA SER A 462 -22.71 -3.78 -29.34
C SER A 462 -24.17 -3.89 -28.86
N THR A 463 -24.41 -3.88 -27.54
CA THR A 463 -25.74 -3.85 -26.93
C THR A 463 -25.92 -2.66 -26.01
N ILE A 464 -27.18 -2.25 -25.79
CA ILE A 464 -27.52 -1.11 -24.91
C ILE A 464 -28.63 -1.55 -23.94
N GLY A 465 -28.62 -0.98 -22.73
CA GLY A 465 -29.69 -1.10 -21.74
C GLY A 465 -29.55 -2.21 -20.71
N THR A 466 -28.70 -3.19 -20.95
CA THR A 466 -28.44 -4.31 -20.00
C THR A 466 -27.07 -4.25 -19.36
N ASN A 467 -26.15 -3.48 -19.90
CA ASN A 467 -24.75 -3.40 -19.51
C ASN A 467 -24.52 -2.48 -18.31
N TRP A 468 -23.36 -2.62 -17.66
CA TRP A 468 -22.80 -1.74 -16.61
C TRP A 468 -23.60 -1.72 -15.31
N LYS A 469 -24.47 -2.72 -15.08
CA LYS A 469 -25.47 -2.72 -14.00
C LYS A 469 -25.12 -3.62 -12.82
N TRP A 470 -24.34 -4.68 -13.03
CA TRP A 470 -24.11 -5.66 -11.98
C TRP A 470 -23.43 -5.07 -10.75
N ARG A 471 -23.88 -5.51 -9.55
CA ARG A 471 -23.36 -5.09 -8.26
C ARG A 471 -23.09 -6.27 -7.34
N LEU A 472 -21.97 -6.16 -6.60
CA LEU A 472 -21.64 -7.03 -5.48
C LEU A 472 -22.60 -6.81 -4.31
N LYS A 473 -23.14 -7.89 -3.75
CA LYS A 473 -23.90 -7.80 -2.49
C LYS A 473 -22.96 -7.75 -1.30
N ASP A 474 -23.43 -7.11 -0.22
CA ASP A 474 -22.68 -7.07 1.03
C ASP A 474 -22.47 -8.48 1.57
N GLY A 475 -21.22 -8.80 1.97
CA GLY A 475 -20.84 -10.11 2.50
C GLY A 475 -20.56 -11.21 1.48
N GLU A 476 -20.81 -11.02 0.17
CA GLU A 476 -20.50 -12.05 -0.85
C GLU A 476 -19.00 -12.31 -1.01
N PHE A 477 -18.14 -11.33 -0.82
CA PHE A 477 -16.68 -11.52 -0.78
C PHE A 477 -16.27 -12.11 0.56
N THR A 478 -16.55 -13.40 0.74
CA THR A 478 -16.45 -14.10 2.03
C THR A 478 -15.01 -14.28 2.52
N LYS A 479 -14.86 -14.64 3.80
CA LYS A 479 -13.55 -14.94 4.40
C LYS A 479 -12.88 -16.15 3.71
N GLU A 480 -13.64 -17.12 3.28
CA GLU A 480 -13.15 -18.33 2.58
C GLU A 480 -12.52 -17.96 1.24
N ILE A 481 -13.20 -17.15 0.43
CA ILE A 481 -12.67 -16.66 -0.86
C ILE A 481 -11.39 -15.86 -0.62
N ARG A 482 -11.38 -14.94 0.36
CA ARG A 482 -10.22 -14.13 0.70
C ARG A 482 -9.03 -14.96 1.19
N ASN A 483 -9.27 -15.96 2.02
CA ASN A 483 -8.23 -16.88 2.50
C ASN A 483 -7.63 -17.69 1.35
N ARG A 484 -8.48 -18.21 0.44
CA ARG A 484 -8.04 -18.91 -0.77
C ARG A 484 -7.15 -18.02 -1.65
N LEU A 485 -7.56 -16.78 -1.90
CA LEU A 485 -6.76 -15.83 -2.69
C LEU A 485 -5.41 -15.52 -2.01
N ARG A 486 -5.42 -15.34 -0.69
CA ARG A 486 -4.18 -15.13 0.08
C ARG A 486 -3.23 -16.31 -0.06
N GLU A 487 -3.74 -17.54 0.01
CA GLU A 487 -2.94 -18.73 -0.20
C GLU A 487 -2.36 -18.79 -1.63
N LEU A 488 -3.17 -18.52 -2.65
CA LEU A 488 -2.68 -18.47 -4.04
C LEU A 488 -1.59 -17.41 -4.23
N THR A 489 -1.73 -16.22 -3.61
CA THR A 489 -0.67 -15.18 -3.69
C THR A 489 0.64 -15.63 -3.05
N LYS A 490 0.59 -16.37 -1.96
CA LYS A 490 1.77 -16.94 -1.28
C LYS A 490 2.42 -18.03 -2.13
N VAL A 491 1.65 -19.04 -2.52
CA VAL A 491 2.15 -20.20 -3.28
C VAL A 491 2.85 -19.76 -4.57
N TYR A 492 2.31 -18.77 -5.27
CA TYR A 492 2.84 -18.33 -6.56
C TYR A 492 3.66 -17.05 -6.50
N GLY A 493 4.04 -16.61 -5.28
CA GLY A 493 4.92 -15.45 -5.07
C GLY A 493 4.36 -14.15 -5.64
N ARG A 494 3.03 -13.91 -5.50
CA ARG A 494 2.34 -12.71 -5.97
C ARG A 494 2.07 -11.70 -4.86
N ASN A 495 2.87 -11.76 -3.83
CA ASN A 495 2.92 -10.78 -2.74
C ASN A 495 4.35 -10.25 -2.59
N LYS A 496 4.55 -9.25 -1.74
CA LYS A 496 5.90 -8.70 -1.49
C LYS A 496 6.85 -9.71 -0.82
N ASN A 497 6.33 -10.76 -0.20
CA ASN A 497 7.13 -11.81 0.42
C ASN A 497 7.59 -12.81 -0.64
N LYS A 498 8.91 -12.93 -0.81
CA LYS A 498 9.52 -13.85 -1.78
C LYS A 498 9.55 -15.32 -1.32
N TRP A 499 9.16 -15.58 -0.08
CA TRP A 499 9.20 -16.90 0.55
C TRP A 499 7.80 -17.36 0.93
N TYR A 500 7.43 -18.57 0.53
CA TYR A 500 6.16 -19.20 0.93
C TYR A 500 6.10 -19.39 2.46
N PHE A 501 7.21 -19.89 3.02
CA PHE A 501 7.40 -19.97 4.46
C PHE A 501 8.10 -18.71 4.97
N SER A 502 7.42 -17.58 4.94
CA SER A 502 7.95 -16.37 5.58
C SER A 502 7.90 -16.56 7.10
N LYS A 503 8.90 -16.06 7.81
CA LYS A 503 8.89 -16.06 9.29
C LYS A 503 7.67 -15.34 9.88
N GLU A 504 7.04 -14.45 9.12
CA GLU A 504 5.79 -13.75 9.52
C GLU A 504 4.56 -14.67 9.55
N ASP A 505 4.65 -15.86 8.94
CA ASP A 505 3.59 -16.88 8.91
C ASP A 505 3.76 -17.96 9.99
N TYR A 506 4.76 -17.84 10.85
CA TYR A 506 4.84 -18.67 12.05
C TYR A 506 3.71 -18.28 12.98
N MET A 507 2.61 -19.01 12.89
CA MET A 507 1.51 -18.89 13.82
C MET A 507 2.00 -19.38 15.19
N LEU A 508 1.55 -18.74 16.27
CA LEU A 508 1.84 -19.17 17.63
C LEU A 508 1.59 -20.66 17.82
N ALA A 509 0.56 -21.19 17.17
CA ALA A 509 0.22 -22.62 17.14
C ALA A 509 1.40 -23.51 16.72
N ASP A 510 2.12 -23.15 15.64
CA ASP A 510 3.24 -23.94 15.13
C ASP A 510 4.42 -23.95 16.11
N ILE A 511 4.64 -22.83 16.78
CA ILE A 511 5.69 -22.73 17.80
C ILE A 511 5.34 -23.57 19.02
N CYS A 512 4.09 -23.52 19.47
CA CYS A 512 3.61 -24.35 20.60
C CYS A 512 3.73 -25.85 20.28
N GLU A 513 3.31 -26.25 19.08
CA GLU A 513 3.43 -27.66 18.66
C GLU A 513 4.90 -28.09 18.59
N LYS A 514 5.74 -27.28 17.93
CA LYS A 514 7.16 -27.61 17.74
C LYS A 514 7.95 -27.64 19.03
N LYS A 515 7.68 -26.70 19.97
CA LYS A 515 8.46 -26.51 21.18
C LYS A 515 7.97 -27.39 22.35
N TYR A 516 6.64 -27.56 22.44
CA TYR A 516 5.99 -28.22 23.58
C TYR A 516 5.17 -29.45 23.20
N ASN A 517 4.96 -29.70 21.89
CA ASN A 517 4.07 -30.75 21.38
C ASN A 517 2.63 -30.58 21.93
N LYS A 518 2.15 -29.33 21.98
CA LYS A 518 0.85 -28.94 22.54
C LYS A 518 0.13 -27.93 21.63
N SER A 519 -1.20 -27.96 21.66
CA SER A 519 -1.99 -26.90 21.09
C SER A 519 -1.93 -25.62 21.97
N ILE A 520 -2.24 -24.44 21.42
CA ILE A 520 -2.30 -23.18 22.18
C ILE A 520 -3.20 -23.33 23.43
N LYS A 521 -4.33 -24.02 23.27
CA LYS A 521 -5.29 -24.24 24.34
C LYS A 521 -4.69 -25.05 25.52
N ASP A 522 -3.83 -26.03 25.21
CA ASP A 522 -3.25 -26.96 26.19
C ASP A 522 -1.95 -26.41 26.81
N CYS A 523 -1.35 -25.37 26.22
CA CYS A 523 -0.18 -24.70 26.80
C CYS A 523 -0.54 -23.93 28.08
N THR A 524 0.38 -23.88 29.03
CA THR A 524 0.30 -22.95 30.17
C THR A 524 0.56 -21.51 29.71
N ASN A 525 0.19 -20.52 30.49
CA ASN A 525 0.48 -19.11 30.15
C ASN A 525 2.01 -18.87 30.11
N GLU A 526 2.79 -19.56 30.94
CA GLU A 526 4.25 -19.49 30.93
C GLU A 526 4.83 -20.07 29.62
N GLU A 527 4.36 -21.22 29.17
CA GLU A 527 4.74 -21.81 27.87
C GLU A 527 4.37 -20.87 26.71
N LEU A 528 3.20 -20.23 26.78
CA LEU A 528 2.78 -19.24 25.79
C LEU A 528 3.65 -17.98 25.81
N TYR A 529 4.03 -17.50 26.99
CA TYR A 529 4.97 -16.37 27.11
C TYR A 529 6.30 -16.68 26.40
N PHE A 530 6.92 -17.81 26.66
CA PHE A 530 8.18 -18.19 26.04
C PHE A 530 8.05 -18.51 24.54
N ALA A 531 6.89 -18.99 24.10
CA ALA A 531 6.60 -19.13 22.67
C ALA A 531 6.51 -17.77 21.97
N LEU A 532 5.79 -16.83 22.58
CA LEU A 532 5.66 -15.46 22.06
C LEU A 532 6.98 -14.69 22.11
N LEU A 533 7.78 -14.86 23.16
CA LEU A 533 9.13 -14.30 23.27
C LEU A 533 10.02 -14.79 22.12
N SER A 534 10.05 -16.10 21.85
CA SER A 534 10.82 -16.67 20.74
C SER A 534 10.35 -16.11 19.39
N MET A 535 9.02 -16.11 19.15
CA MET A 535 8.42 -15.57 17.94
C MET A 535 8.79 -14.10 17.73
N THR A 536 8.70 -13.31 18.78
CA THR A 536 8.95 -11.86 18.71
C THR A 536 10.43 -11.56 18.42
N LYS A 537 11.35 -12.31 19.03
CA LYS A 537 12.79 -12.19 18.74
C LYS A 537 13.11 -12.54 17.29
N GLU A 538 12.57 -13.64 16.77
CA GLU A 538 12.74 -14.03 15.37
C GLU A 538 12.19 -12.97 14.40
N LEU A 539 11.01 -12.42 14.68
CA LEU A 539 10.41 -11.36 13.87
C LEU A 539 11.21 -10.05 13.90
N ALA A 540 11.85 -9.73 15.03
CA ALA A 540 12.68 -8.55 15.19
C ALA A 540 14.01 -8.64 14.42
N GLU A 541 14.62 -9.84 14.36
CA GLU A 541 15.87 -10.06 13.63
C GLU A 541 15.75 -9.78 12.13
N ASP A 542 14.58 -10.05 11.53
CA ASP A 542 14.33 -9.89 10.09
C ASP A 542 14.00 -8.45 9.68
N LYS A 543 13.94 -7.51 10.62
CA LYS A 543 13.55 -6.14 10.32
C LYS A 543 14.71 -5.29 9.83
N GLU A 544 14.36 -4.31 9.00
CA GLU A 544 15.32 -3.38 8.39
C GLU A 544 16.11 -2.62 9.46
N ARG A 545 17.43 -2.61 9.32
CA ARG A 545 18.35 -1.77 10.11
C ARG A 545 18.97 -0.73 9.21
N ASN A 546 19.12 0.49 9.71
CA ASN A 546 19.85 1.51 9.00
C ASN A 546 21.35 1.36 9.35
N ASP A 547 22.15 0.96 8.36
CA ASP A 547 23.59 0.74 8.48
C ASP A 547 24.40 1.87 7.80
N GLY A 548 23.92 3.10 7.85
CA GLY A 548 24.64 4.27 7.33
C GLY A 548 26.06 4.40 7.88
N LYS A 549 26.92 5.16 7.19
CA LYS A 549 28.35 5.36 7.58
C LYS A 549 28.45 5.83 9.03
N LYS A 550 27.78 6.93 9.37
CA LYS A 550 27.81 7.52 10.73
C LYS A 550 26.71 6.91 11.61
N LYS A 551 27.06 6.51 12.81
CA LYS A 551 26.18 5.90 13.82
C LYS A 551 26.19 6.69 15.10
N VAL A 552 25.03 6.87 15.72
CA VAL A 552 24.88 7.44 17.06
C VAL A 552 24.96 6.35 18.10
N TYR A 553 25.80 6.51 19.11
CA TYR A 553 25.90 5.66 20.27
C TYR A 553 25.42 6.42 21.50
N TYR A 554 24.29 5.96 22.06
CA TYR A 554 23.69 6.57 23.25
C TYR A 554 24.12 5.79 24.48
N ILE A 555 25.07 6.36 25.25
CA ILE A 555 25.63 5.67 26.43
C ILE A 555 24.91 6.13 27.69
N SER A 556 24.35 5.20 28.43
CA SER A 556 23.61 5.46 29.67
C SER A 556 23.82 4.39 30.71
N ALA A 557 23.90 4.80 31.98
CA ALA A 557 23.94 3.86 33.10
C ALA A 557 22.60 3.15 33.30
N GLU A 558 21.50 3.69 32.78
CA GLU A 558 20.14 3.19 32.95
C GLU A 558 19.38 3.14 31.61
N PHE A 559 18.57 2.11 31.43
CA PHE A 559 17.57 2.01 30.38
C PHE A 559 16.28 1.43 30.95
N LEU A 560 15.34 2.29 31.35
CA LEU A 560 14.02 1.87 31.87
C LEU A 560 13.07 1.56 30.71
N ILE A 561 13.29 0.42 30.08
CA ILE A 561 12.58 0.00 28.86
C ILE A 561 11.19 -0.59 29.14
N GLY A 562 10.90 -1.04 30.37
CA GLY A 562 9.64 -1.68 30.73
C GLY A 562 9.47 -3.07 30.13
N LYS A 563 8.27 -3.64 30.24
CA LYS A 563 7.92 -4.91 29.61
C LYS A 563 7.91 -4.77 28.09
N LEU A 564 8.44 -5.75 27.39
CA LEU A 564 8.73 -5.65 25.96
C LEU A 564 7.75 -6.39 25.06
N LEU A 565 7.06 -7.42 25.58
CA LEU A 565 6.24 -8.33 24.75
C LEU A 565 5.19 -7.57 23.92
N SER A 566 4.25 -6.91 24.55
CA SER A 566 3.19 -6.19 23.83
C SER A 566 3.73 -5.02 23.02
N ASN A 567 4.70 -4.28 23.56
CA ASN A 567 5.33 -3.18 22.81
C ASN A 567 5.94 -3.69 21.50
N ASN A 568 6.69 -4.78 21.54
CA ASN A 568 7.30 -5.35 20.35
C ASN A 568 6.27 -5.94 19.40
N LEU A 569 5.26 -6.66 19.88
CA LEU A 569 4.16 -7.17 19.04
C LEU A 569 3.40 -6.06 18.31
N ILE A 570 3.14 -4.93 18.98
CA ILE A 570 2.49 -3.75 18.39
C ILE A 570 3.39 -3.13 17.31
N ASN A 571 4.66 -2.88 17.64
CA ASN A 571 5.62 -2.27 16.72
C ASN A 571 5.90 -3.16 15.50
N LEU A 572 5.88 -4.47 15.66
CA LEU A 572 5.99 -5.46 14.58
C LEU A 572 4.69 -5.63 13.79
N GLY A 573 3.57 -5.09 14.28
CA GLY A 573 2.27 -5.10 13.61
C GLY A 573 1.55 -6.45 13.69
N VAL A 574 1.86 -7.29 14.69
CA VAL A 574 1.28 -8.63 14.87
C VAL A 574 0.44 -8.77 16.14
N PHE A 575 0.33 -7.75 16.97
CA PHE A 575 -0.38 -7.79 18.25
C PHE A 575 -1.84 -8.24 18.11
N ASP A 576 -2.60 -7.63 17.19
CA ASP A 576 -4.01 -7.95 17.03
C ASP A 576 -4.24 -9.38 16.52
N SER A 577 -3.36 -9.88 15.66
CA SER A 577 -3.44 -11.27 15.16
C SER A 577 -3.13 -12.27 16.25
N VAL A 578 -2.09 -12.04 17.06
CA VAL A 578 -1.71 -12.86 18.21
C VAL A 578 -2.81 -12.85 19.27
N LYS A 579 -3.31 -11.66 19.62
CA LYS A 579 -4.40 -11.52 20.58
C LYS A 579 -5.63 -12.31 20.15
N LYS A 580 -6.03 -12.20 18.89
CA LYS A 580 -7.16 -12.93 18.33
C LYS A 580 -6.96 -14.45 18.36
N GLU A 581 -5.77 -14.92 17.99
CA GLU A 581 -5.43 -16.35 18.01
C GLU A 581 -5.49 -16.92 19.44
N LEU A 582 -5.02 -16.17 20.42
CA LEU A 582 -5.11 -16.52 21.84
C LEU A 582 -6.57 -16.57 22.31
N GLU A 583 -7.37 -15.54 22.02
CA GLU A 583 -8.78 -15.48 22.39
C GLU A 583 -9.61 -16.61 21.77
N GLU A 584 -9.38 -16.97 20.50
CA GLU A 584 -10.00 -18.12 19.82
C GLU A 584 -9.67 -19.46 20.52
N ASN A 585 -8.56 -19.54 21.27
CA ASN A 585 -8.14 -20.70 22.06
C ASN A 585 -8.43 -20.55 23.55
N GLY A 586 -9.19 -19.55 23.97
CA GLY A 586 -9.59 -19.33 25.36
C GLY A 586 -8.45 -18.83 26.27
N LYS A 587 -7.47 -18.13 25.67
CA LYS A 587 -6.32 -17.53 26.37
C LYS A 587 -6.40 -16.01 26.31
N SER A 588 -5.79 -15.32 27.27
CA SER A 588 -5.70 -13.86 27.33
C SER A 588 -4.26 -13.41 27.22
N ILE A 589 -3.97 -12.52 26.27
CA ILE A 589 -2.62 -11.95 26.14
C ILE A 589 -2.23 -11.17 27.39
N TYR A 590 -3.19 -10.51 28.04
CA TYR A 590 -2.94 -9.74 29.25
C TYR A 590 -2.53 -10.61 30.44
N ASP A 591 -3.11 -11.82 30.57
CA ASP A 591 -2.70 -12.77 31.62
C ASP A 591 -1.31 -13.35 31.34
N ILE A 592 -0.92 -13.44 30.07
CA ILE A 592 0.39 -13.91 29.65
C ILE A 592 1.46 -12.83 29.90
N GLU A 593 1.14 -11.55 29.63
CA GLU A 593 2.04 -10.42 29.89
C GLU A 593 2.39 -10.25 31.39
N GLU A 594 1.50 -10.65 32.29
CA GLU A 594 1.80 -10.58 33.74
C GLU A 594 2.97 -11.48 34.15
N ILE A 595 3.25 -12.53 33.36
CA ILE A 595 4.35 -13.45 33.63
C ILE A 595 5.70 -12.84 33.24
N GLU A 596 5.71 -11.90 32.28
CA GLU A 596 6.95 -11.27 31.82
C GLU A 596 7.70 -10.56 32.94
N PRO A 597 8.95 -10.96 33.25
CA PRO A 597 9.79 -10.22 34.18
C PRO A 597 10.19 -8.89 33.52
N GLU A 598 9.93 -7.78 34.19
CA GLU A 598 10.38 -6.48 33.69
C GLU A 598 11.90 -6.37 33.78
N PRO A 599 12.60 -6.04 32.67
CA PRO A 599 14.03 -5.80 32.68
C PRO A 599 14.43 -4.72 33.69
N SER A 600 15.12 -5.08 34.74
CA SER A 600 15.51 -4.16 35.83
C SER A 600 16.78 -3.35 35.50
N LEU A 601 16.73 -2.67 34.36
CA LEU A 601 17.86 -1.91 33.78
C LEU A 601 17.79 -0.41 34.03
N GLY A 602 16.76 0.07 34.71
CA GLY A 602 16.58 1.50 34.99
C GLY A 602 15.70 1.75 36.20
N ASN A 603 15.71 2.98 36.71
CA ASN A 603 15.01 3.35 37.94
C ASN A 603 14.08 4.54 37.77
N GLY A 604 14.51 5.60 37.11
CA GLY A 604 13.80 6.86 37.12
C GLY A 604 13.81 7.62 35.79
N GLY A 605 13.76 8.95 35.88
CA GLY A 605 13.69 9.85 34.73
C GLY A 605 14.85 9.70 33.74
N LEU A 606 16.05 9.46 34.27
CA LEU A 606 17.26 9.24 33.47
C LEU A 606 17.11 7.99 32.59
N GLY A 607 16.73 6.86 33.20
CA GLY A 607 16.52 5.60 32.49
C GLY A 607 15.34 5.65 31.52
N ARG A 608 14.24 6.32 31.89
CA ARG A 608 13.09 6.47 31.00
C ARG A 608 13.40 7.35 29.81
N LEU A 609 14.17 8.41 29.98
CA LEU A 609 14.62 9.28 28.89
C LEU A 609 15.46 8.50 27.88
N ALA A 610 16.41 7.70 28.37
CA ALA A 610 17.24 6.82 27.54
C ALA A 610 16.39 5.83 26.73
N ALA A 611 15.41 5.18 27.35
CA ALA A 611 14.49 4.28 26.69
C ALA A 611 13.67 4.98 25.61
N CYS A 612 13.12 6.19 25.89
CA CYS A 612 12.36 6.95 24.92
C CYS A 612 13.20 7.39 23.72
N PHE A 613 14.46 7.79 23.91
CA PHE A 613 15.34 8.14 22.79
C PHE A 613 15.68 6.91 21.94
N LEU A 614 15.90 5.77 22.54
CA LEU A 614 16.19 4.55 21.81
C LEU A 614 15.00 4.09 20.96
N ASP A 615 13.79 4.14 21.53
CA ASP A 615 12.54 3.89 20.78
C ASP A 615 12.34 4.90 19.64
N SER A 616 12.58 6.18 19.89
CA SER A 616 12.48 7.23 18.87
C SER A 616 13.49 7.03 17.75
N MET A 617 14.74 6.69 18.05
CA MET A 617 15.75 6.37 17.03
C MET A 617 15.32 5.19 16.16
N ALA A 618 14.73 4.16 16.77
CA ALA A 618 14.17 3.03 16.03
C ALA A 618 13.01 3.48 15.13
N SER A 619 12.06 4.25 15.65
CA SER A 619 10.85 4.70 14.95
C SER A 619 11.14 5.62 13.77
N ILE A 620 12.07 6.58 13.89
CA ILE A 620 12.47 7.47 12.80
C ILE A 620 13.52 6.87 11.86
N GLY A 621 14.05 5.68 12.21
CA GLY A 621 15.07 4.99 11.42
C GLY A 621 16.45 5.65 11.48
N LEU A 622 16.77 6.40 12.54
CA LEU A 622 18.10 6.94 12.74
C LEU A 622 19.11 5.80 12.97
N ASN A 623 20.28 5.86 12.34
CA ASN A 623 21.35 4.91 12.61
C ASN A 623 21.95 5.15 14.00
N GLY A 624 21.48 4.41 15.00
CA GLY A 624 21.89 4.61 16.39
C GLY A 624 21.51 3.42 17.28
N ASP A 625 22.33 3.14 18.30
CA ASP A 625 22.12 2.08 19.29
C ASP A 625 22.40 2.59 20.70
N GLY A 626 21.86 1.89 21.71
CA GLY A 626 22.14 2.14 23.13
C GLY A 626 23.32 1.31 23.64
N ILE A 627 24.06 1.83 24.61
CA ILE A 627 25.13 1.12 25.32
C ILE A 627 24.94 1.30 26.81
N GLY A 628 24.95 0.20 27.57
CA GLY A 628 24.80 0.19 29.03
C GLY A 628 25.37 -1.08 29.66
N LEU A 629 24.94 -1.36 30.87
CA LEU A 629 25.33 -2.57 31.63
C LEU A 629 24.14 -3.49 31.86
N ASN A 630 24.42 -4.78 31.96
CA ASN A 630 23.48 -5.81 32.31
C ASN A 630 23.44 -6.05 33.83
N TYR A 631 22.47 -5.43 34.51
CA TYR A 631 22.35 -5.59 35.96
C TYR A 631 21.48 -6.78 36.31
N HIS A 632 22.02 -7.75 37.04
CA HIS A 632 21.34 -9.01 37.39
C HIS A 632 20.18 -8.83 38.37
N MET A 633 20.37 -7.98 39.40
CA MET A 633 19.40 -7.75 40.48
C MET A 633 18.70 -6.41 40.38
N GLY A 634 18.93 -5.65 39.27
CA GLY A 634 18.39 -4.32 39.05
C GLY A 634 18.77 -3.31 40.14
N LEU A 635 17.84 -2.40 40.47
CA LEU A 635 17.98 -1.53 41.64
C LEU A 635 17.59 -2.31 42.89
N PHE A 636 16.34 -2.63 43.09
CA PHE A 636 15.74 -3.49 44.08
C PHE A 636 14.22 -3.59 43.87
N LYS A 637 13.61 -4.60 44.45
CA LYS A 637 12.16 -4.72 44.55
C LYS A 637 11.69 -4.19 45.90
N GLN A 638 10.63 -3.39 45.94
CA GLN A 638 10.04 -2.94 47.21
C GLN A 638 8.90 -3.87 47.59
N VAL A 639 8.98 -4.41 48.80
CA VAL A 639 7.96 -5.27 49.40
C VAL A 639 7.56 -4.78 50.77
N PHE A 640 6.36 -5.15 51.23
CA PHE A 640 5.89 -4.84 52.58
C PHE A 640 5.98 -6.10 53.46
N LYS A 641 6.82 -6.06 54.49
CA LYS A 641 6.90 -7.12 55.49
C LYS A 641 6.63 -6.54 56.87
N ASN A 642 5.66 -7.09 57.58
CA ASN A 642 5.25 -6.62 58.93
C ASN A 642 4.90 -5.12 58.99
N ASN A 643 4.22 -4.60 57.98
CA ASN A 643 3.88 -3.21 57.79
C ASN A 643 5.08 -2.22 57.60
N PHE A 644 6.22 -2.74 57.30
CA PHE A 644 7.43 -1.95 56.94
C PHE A 644 7.81 -2.23 55.48
N GLN A 645 8.22 -1.18 54.81
CA GLN A 645 8.83 -1.29 53.49
C GLN A 645 10.19 -1.95 53.63
N LYS A 646 10.46 -2.88 52.74
CA LYS A 646 11.75 -3.58 52.66
C LYS A 646 12.20 -3.67 51.19
N GLU A 647 13.48 -3.45 50.96
CA GLU A 647 14.14 -3.64 49.68
C GLU A 647 14.63 -5.10 49.57
N GLU A 648 14.34 -5.73 48.44
CA GLU A 648 14.78 -7.09 48.09
C GLU A 648 15.44 -7.09 46.70
N PRO A 649 16.31 -8.07 46.41
CA PRO A 649 16.85 -8.26 45.07
C PRO A 649 15.70 -8.43 44.03
N ASN A 650 15.89 -7.90 42.80
CA ASN A 650 14.93 -7.99 41.74
C ASN A 650 15.52 -8.71 40.51
N PRO A 651 15.79 -10.03 40.59
CA PRO A 651 16.30 -10.80 39.48
C PRO A 651 15.28 -10.84 38.35
N TRP A 652 15.75 -10.71 37.11
CA TRP A 652 14.90 -10.71 35.93
C TRP A 652 15.46 -11.52 34.76
N ILE A 653 16.73 -11.96 34.89
CA ILE A 653 17.42 -12.74 33.85
C ILE A 653 17.09 -14.21 34.06
N GLU A 654 16.41 -14.79 33.08
CA GLU A 654 16.07 -16.22 33.04
C GLU A 654 16.82 -16.89 31.88
N ASP A 655 16.83 -18.23 31.84
CA ASP A 655 17.42 -19.03 30.75
C ASP A 655 16.88 -18.62 29.37
N GLN A 656 15.62 -18.21 29.31
CA GLN A 656 14.98 -17.65 28.13
C GLN A 656 14.52 -16.22 28.46
N SER A 657 15.25 -15.25 27.97
CA SER A 657 14.97 -13.83 28.18
C SER A 657 15.09 -13.02 26.90
N TRP A 658 14.81 -11.71 26.97
CA TRP A 658 15.04 -10.79 25.85
C TRP A 658 16.52 -10.65 25.46
N LEU A 659 17.45 -11.01 26.36
CA LEU A 659 18.88 -10.96 26.12
C LEU A 659 19.31 -11.96 25.04
N THR A 660 20.20 -11.54 24.18
CA THR A 660 20.90 -12.39 23.21
C THR A 660 22.40 -12.28 23.45
N LYS A 661 23.02 -13.35 23.89
CA LYS A 661 24.47 -13.40 24.10
C LYS A 661 25.20 -13.30 22.78
N THR A 662 26.24 -12.46 22.71
CA THR A 662 27.09 -12.30 21.53
C THR A 662 28.49 -12.89 21.75
N ASP A 663 29.31 -12.94 20.69
CA ASP A 663 30.70 -13.35 20.75
C ASP A 663 31.66 -12.20 21.15
N VAL A 664 31.12 -10.96 21.29
CA VAL A 664 31.94 -9.78 21.62
C VAL A 664 32.32 -9.84 23.12
N ALA A 665 33.59 -9.75 23.38
CA ALA A 665 34.17 -9.74 24.74
C ALA A 665 35.38 -8.82 24.77
N TYR A 666 35.58 -8.13 25.89
CA TYR A 666 36.75 -7.29 26.12
C TYR A 666 37.35 -7.56 27.49
N ASP A 667 38.66 -7.32 27.63
CA ASP A 667 39.34 -7.34 28.92
C ASP A 667 39.42 -5.91 29.46
N VAL A 668 38.80 -5.65 30.62
CA VAL A 668 38.81 -4.35 31.29
C VAL A 668 39.71 -4.38 32.50
N SER A 669 40.71 -3.53 32.52
CA SER A 669 41.77 -3.48 33.59
C SER A 669 41.49 -2.39 34.60
N PHE A 670 41.51 -2.76 35.89
CA PHE A 670 41.40 -1.86 37.03
C PHE A 670 42.71 -1.98 37.84
N GLY A 671 43.73 -1.27 37.36
CA GLY A 671 45.06 -1.40 37.91
C GLY A 671 45.65 -2.80 37.76
N ASN A 672 45.76 -3.54 38.85
CA ASN A 672 46.29 -4.91 38.85
C ASN A 672 45.22 -6.00 38.62
N LEU A 673 43.96 -5.64 38.56
CA LEU A 673 42.84 -6.57 38.32
C LEU A 673 42.34 -6.36 36.91
N THR A 674 42.16 -7.45 36.17
CA THR A 674 41.49 -7.47 34.87
C THR A 674 40.28 -8.36 34.95
N VAL A 675 39.12 -7.84 34.50
CA VAL A 675 37.90 -8.61 34.38
C VAL A 675 37.53 -8.78 32.92
N LYS A 676 36.97 -9.89 32.55
CA LYS A 676 36.50 -10.16 31.21
C LYS A 676 35.02 -9.82 31.09
N SER A 677 34.71 -8.98 30.09
CA SER A 677 33.34 -8.61 29.78
C SER A 677 32.75 -9.51 28.69
N ARG A 678 31.41 -9.50 28.60
CA ARG A 678 30.62 -10.10 27.53
C ARG A 678 29.50 -9.17 27.16
N LEU A 679 29.27 -9.03 25.84
CA LEU A 679 28.17 -8.24 25.31
C LEU A 679 26.91 -9.10 25.18
N TYR A 680 25.77 -8.53 25.61
CA TYR A 680 24.42 -9.02 25.40
C TYR A 680 23.62 -7.95 24.70
N ASP A 681 22.76 -8.36 23.75
CA ASP A 681 21.90 -7.46 23.00
C ASP A 681 20.44 -7.65 23.38
N ILE A 682 19.68 -6.55 23.40
CA ILE A 682 18.22 -6.53 23.34
C ILE A 682 17.80 -5.84 22.06
N ASP A 683 16.90 -6.46 21.27
CA ASP A 683 16.30 -5.81 20.12
C ASP A 683 15.21 -4.83 20.57
N VAL A 684 15.32 -3.58 20.13
CA VAL A 684 14.34 -2.53 20.35
C VAL A 684 13.62 -2.24 19.05
N THR A 685 12.32 -2.51 19.02
CA THR A 685 11.48 -2.31 17.84
C THR A 685 10.89 -0.91 17.80
N GLY A 686 10.88 -0.29 16.63
CA GLY A 686 10.24 1.00 16.41
C GLY A 686 8.88 0.85 15.73
N TYR A 687 8.03 1.84 15.85
CA TYR A 687 6.66 1.86 15.32
C TYR A 687 6.56 1.57 13.81
N ASN A 688 7.58 1.86 13.03
CA ASN A 688 7.66 1.60 11.60
C ASN A 688 8.28 0.25 11.23
N LYS A 689 8.33 -0.70 12.15
CA LYS A 689 8.91 -2.04 11.98
C LYS A 689 10.43 -2.06 11.76
N ARG A 690 11.15 -1.01 12.14
CA ARG A 690 12.60 -1.00 12.18
C ARG A 690 13.10 -1.41 13.57
N THR A 691 14.33 -1.93 13.64
CA THR A 691 14.92 -2.36 14.89
C THR A 691 16.25 -1.68 15.15
N LYS A 692 16.56 -1.50 16.43
CA LYS A 692 17.83 -1.04 16.96
C LYS A 692 18.31 -1.99 18.04
N LYS A 693 19.56 -1.84 18.46
CA LYS A 693 20.15 -2.66 19.53
C LYS A 693 20.32 -1.85 20.80
N LEU A 694 20.03 -2.46 21.91
CA LEU A 694 20.54 -2.07 23.21
C LEU A 694 21.67 -3.05 23.59
N HIS A 695 22.89 -2.53 23.61
CA HIS A 695 24.11 -3.27 23.90
C HIS A 695 24.38 -3.20 25.40
N LEU A 696 24.36 -4.31 26.09
CA LEU A 696 24.54 -4.43 27.54
C LEU A 696 25.79 -5.24 27.85
N PHE A 697 26.76 -4.61 28.48
CA PHE A 697 27.97 -5.31 28.92
C PHE A 697 27.80 -5.93 30.31
N ASP A 698 28.35 -7.09 30.49
CA ASP A 698 28.32 -7.87 31.73
C ASP A 698 29.71 -8.44 32.03
N ILE A 699 30.05 -8.72 33.29
CA ILE A 699 31.24 -9.49 33.59
C ILE A 699 30.97 -10.99 33.44
N GLU A 700 31.90 -11.75 32.83
CA GLU A 700 31.73 -13.19 32.67
C GLU A 700 31.78 -13.96 34.01
N SER A 701 32.32 -13.37 35.03
CA SER A 701 32.53 -13.95 36.34
C SER A 701 31.51 -13.53 37.40
N VAL A 702 30.40 -12.92 37.01
CA VAL A 702 29.36 -12.49 37.96
C VAL A 702 28.89 -13.65 38.81
N ASN A 703 28.72 -13.40 40.09
CA ASN A 703 28.30 -14.43 41.05
C ASN A 703 27.09 -13.97 41.86
N GLU A 704 25.89 -14.34 41.41
CA GLU A 704 24.64 -14.03 42.10
C GLU A 704 24.54 -14.65 43.49
N ASN A 705 25.27 -15.76 43.79
CA ASN A 705 25.21 -16.48 45.06
C ASN A 705 25.86 -15.71 46.22
N ILE A 706 26.53 -14.59 45.95
CA ILE A 706 27.05 -13.73 47.05
C ILE A 706 25.89 -12.98 47.75
N ILE A 707 24.74 -12.88 47.10
CA ILE A 707 23.51 -12.33 47.67
C ILE A 707 22.84 -13.43 48.48
N GLN A 708 22.78 -13.29 49.77
CA GLN A 708 22.22 -14.32 50.67
C GLN A 708 20.85 -13.88 51.19
N GLY A 709 19.82 -14.64 50.80
CA GLY A 709 18.44 -14.40 51.24
C GLY A 709 17.85 -13.12 50.63
N ASP A 710 16.94 -12.49 51.39
CA ASP A 710 16.15 -11.34 50.94
C ASP A 710 16.86 -10.00 51.26
N THR A 711 18.17 -9.87 51.02
CA THR A 711 18.93 -8.66 51.29
C THR A 711 19.57 -8.08 50.04
N ILE A 712 19.68 -6.75 49.98
CA ILE A 712 20.44 -6.02 48.96
C ILE A 712 21.88 -5.74 49.39
N ASN A 713 22.31 -6.21 50.56
CA ASN A 713 23.66 -6.05 51.13
C ASN A 713 24.58 -7.20 50.69
N PHE A 714 25.77 -6.85 50.22
CA PHE A 714 26.79 -7.79 49.76
C PHE A 714 28.18 -7.20 49.99
N ASP A 715 29.23 -8.00 49.83
CA ASP A 715 30.60 -7.52 49.82
C ASP A 715 30.88 -6.74 48.55
N LYS A 716 31.11 -5.44 48.69
CA LYS A 716 31.32 -4.48 47.58
C LYS A 716 32.76 -4.45 47.08
N THR A 717 33.68 -5.19 47.73
CA THR A 717 35.12 -5.09 47.42
C THR A 717 35.58 -6.02 46.31
N ASP A 718 34.87 -7.14 46.09
CA ASP A 718 35.20 -8.10 45.04
C ASP A 718 34.51 -7.77 43.73
N ILE A 719 35.06 -6.78 42.99
CA ILE A 719 34.49 -6.33 41.71
C ILE A 719 34.55 -7.39 40.61
N ALA A 720 35.38 -8.45 40.78
CA ALA A 720 35.39 -9.56 39.81
C ALA A 720 34.08 -10.39 39.84
N GLU A 721 33.34 -10.36 40.97
CA GLU A 721 32.12 -11.12 41.14
C GLU A 721 30.86 -10.26 41.25
N ASN A 722 30.98 -8.95 41.61
CA ASN A 722 29.83 -8.14 41.99
C ASN A 722 29.53 -6.95 41.06
N LEU A 723 30.41 -6.63 40.11
CA LEU A 723 30.40 -5.38 39.35
C LEU A 723 29.10 -5.08 38.62
N THR A 724 28.39 -6.12 38.14
CA THR A 724 27.11 -6.01 37.39
C THR A 724 25.90 -6.58 38.16
N LEU A 725 26.00 -6.74 39.50
CA LEU A 725 24.86 -7.23 40.28
C LEU A 725 23.75 -6.19 40.42
N PHE A 726 24.04 -5.01 40.93
CA PHE A 726 23.03 -3.97 41.18
C PHE A 726 23.29 -2.70 40.43
N LEU A 727 22.21 -2.03 39.96
CA LEU A 727 22.25 -0.76 39.21
C LEU A 727 22.87 0.35 40.05
N TYR A 728 22.39 0.53 41.29
CA TYR A 728 22.94 1.51 42.24
C TYR A 728 23.19 0.79 43.59
N PRO A 729 24.37 0.20 43.77
CA PRO A 729 24.71 -0.35 45.07
C PRO A 729 24.77 0.76 46.13
N ASP A 730 24.50 0.39 47.39
CA ASP A 730 24.61 1.34 48.52
C ASP A 730 25.98 1.99 48.53
N ASP A 731 26.03 3.30 48.41
CA ASP A 731 27.25 4.13 48.35
C ASP A 731 27.45 4.99 49.61
N SER A 732 26.84 4.56 50.72
CA SER A 732 27.02 5.21 52.04
C SER A 732 28.42 5.02 52.62
N ASP A 733 29.19 4.09 52.08
CA ASP A 733 30.58 3.80 52.48
C ASP A 733 31.57 3.95 51.29
N GLU A 734 32.87 3.93 51.58
CA GLU A 734 33.92 4.07 50.59
C GLU A 734 33.94 2.95 49.56
N ALA A 735 33.67 1.72 49.99
CA ALA A 735 33.62 0.57 49.07
C ALA A 735 32.45 0.69 48.02
N GLY A 736 31.29 1.16 48.47
CA GLY A 736 30.17 1.44 47.58
C GLY A 736 30.42 2.59 46.62
N ASN A 737 30.99 3.67 47.09
CA ASN A 737 31.41 4.78 46.21
C ASN A 737 32.41 4.28 45.15
N LEU A 738 33.41 3.50 45.55
CA LEU A 738 34.39 2.98 44.61
C LEU A 738 33.76 1.99 43.60
N LEU A 739 32.88 1.13 44.07
CA LEU A 739 32.17 0.19 43.17
C LEU A 739 31.36 0.92 42.07
N ARG A 740 30.69 2.04 42.41
CA ARG A 740 30.01 2.87 41.44
C ARG A 740 30.94 3.47 40.38
N ILE A 741 32.13 3.90 40.78
CA ILE A 741 33.15 4.42 39.86
C ILE A 741 33.65 3.27 38.95
N TYR A 742 33.85 2.08 39.47
CA TYR A 742 34.22 0.90 38.68
C TYR A 742 33.12 0.54 37.66
N GLN A 743 31.86 0.57 38.06
CA GLN A 743 30.74 0.34 37.14
C GLN A 743 30.74 1.35 35.98
N GLN A 744 30.93 2.66 36.29
CA GLN A 744 30.98 3.69 35.27
C GLN A 744 32.14 3.48 34.29
N TYR A 745 33.34 3.18 34.82
CA TYR A 745 34.52 2.90 34.02
C TYR A 745 34.36 1.64 33.18
N PHE A 746 33.82 0.58 33.74
CA PHE A 746 33.54 -0.66 33.02
C PHE A 746 32.59 -0.41 31.82
N MET A 747 31.53 0.33 32.03
CA MET A 747 30.58 0.70 30.96
C MET A 747 31.27 1.46 29.84
N VAL A 748 32.01 2.52 30.16
CA VAL A 748 32.62 3.39 29.14
C VAL A 748 33.79 2.75 28.42
N CYS A 749 34.59 1.94 29.15
CA CYS A 749 35.70 1.18 28.55
C CYS A 749 35.20 0.19 27.52
N ASN A 750 34.21 -0.62 27.86
CA ASN A 750 33.56 -1.54 26.93
C ASN A 750 32.89 -0.81 25.74
N GLY A 751 32.17 0.28 26.03
CA GLY A 751 31.52 1.10 25.00
C GLY A 751 32.54 1.71 24.03
N ALA A 752 33.63 2.24 24.51
CA ALA A 752 34.68 2.82 23.68
C ALA A 752 35.37 1.77 22.78
N HIS A 753 35.74 0.62 23.32
CA HIS A 753 36.25 -0.51 22.54
C HIS A 753 35.27 -0.93 21.44
N TYR A 754 34.01 -1.10 21.80
CA TYR A 754 32.96 -1.49 20.85
C TYR A 754 32.80 -0.48 19.71
N ILE A 755 32.78 0.81 20.03
CA ILE A 755 32.67 1.89 19.03
C ILE A 755 33.85 1.90 18.07
N ILE A 756 35.09 1.78 18.61
CA ILE A 756 36.31 1.71 17.78
C ILE A 756 36.28 0.51 16.84
N ASP A 757 35.92 -0.67 17.36
CA ASP A 757 35.83 -1.89 16.56
C ASP A 757 34.78 -1.80 15.46
N GLU A 758 33.59 -1.25 15.76
CA GLU A 758 32.53 -1.03 14.78
C GLU A 758 32.96 -0.03 13.69
N CYS A 759 33.64 1.05 14.08
CA CYS A 759 34.15 2.04 13.10
C CYS A 759 35.24 1.45 12.22
N LYS A 760 36.16 0.66 12.76
CA LYS A 760 37.18 -0.07 12.00
C LYS A 760 36.54 -1.05 11.00
N LYS A 761 35.54 -1.82 11.41
CA LYS A 761 34.78 -2.72 10.53
C LYS A 761 34.09 -1.99 9.38
N LYS A 762 33.68 -0.75 9.60
CA LYS A 762 33.11 0.13 8.57
C LYS A 762 34.14 0.84 7.70
N GLY A 763 35.43 0.65 7.94
CA GLY A 763 36.54 1.17 7.14
C GLY A 763 37.15 2.48 7.65
N SER A 764 36.87 2.88 8.90
CA SER A 764 37.57 4.00 9.54
C SER A 764 39.04 3.65 9.79
N ASN A 765 39.91 4.59 9.56
CA ASN A 765 41.31 4.55 9.95
C ASN A 765 41.57 5.20 11.32
N LEU A 766 40.51 5.54 12.04
CA LEU A 766 40.40 6.22 13.32
C LEU A 766 40.78 7.72 13.32
N HIS A 767 41.55 8.22 12.37
CA HIS A 767 41.76 9.67 12.17
C HIS A 767 40.46 10.36 11.72
N ASP A 768 39.58 9.64 11.12
CA ASP A 768 38.25 10.07 10.64
C ASP A 768 37.12 9.53 11.53
N LEU A 769 37.35 9.18 12.77
CA LEU A 769 36.39 8.56 13.69
C LEU A 769 35.09 9.36 13.79
N ALA A 770 35.15 10.69 13.80
CA ALA A 770 34.01 11.59 13.85
C ALA A 770 33.06 11.46 12.64
N ASP A 771 33.53 10.94 11.50
CA ASP A 771 32.70 10.65 10.34
C ASP A 771 31.86 9.36 10.49
N TYR A 772 32.25 8.47 11.43
CA TYR A 772 31.64 7.17 11.63
C TYR A 772 30.83 7.09 12.93
N ALA A 773 31.21 7.84 13.95
CA ALA A 773 30.56 7.81 15.25
C ALA A 773 30.12 9.21 15.71
N ALA A 774 28.99 9.25 16.41
CA ALA A 774 28.59 10.34 17.27
C ALA A 774 28.17 9.73 18.59
N ILE A 775 28.73 10.23 19.70
CA ILE A 775 28.51 9.70 21.04
C ILE A 775 27.66 10.66 21.84
N GLN A 776 26.50 10.23 22.29
CA GLN A 776 25.64 10.97 23.20
C GLN A 776 25.71 10.31 24.57
N ILE A 777 26.11 11.07 25.58
CA ILE A 777 26.10 10.59 26.96
C ILE A 777 24.82 11.01 27.69
N ASN A 778 24.30 10.13 28.53
CA ASN A 778 23.15 10.43 29.37
C ASN A 778 23.63 10.75 30.80
N ASP A 779 23.55 12.03 31.18
CA ASP A 779 24.09 12.58 32.39
C ASP A 779 25.64 12.49 32.46
N THR A 780 26.22 12.60 33.65
CA THR A 780 27.68 12.60 33.89
C THR A 780 28.29 11.22 34.06
N HIS A 781 27.47 10.18 34.30
CA HIS A 781 27.94 8.81 34.54
C HIS A 781 28.86 8.26 33.43
N PRO A 782 28.56 8.47 32.12
CA PRO A 782 29.43 8.04 31.03
C PRO A 782 30.54 9.03 30.65
N SER A 783 30.76 10.10 31.39
CA SER A 783 31.69 11.15 30.97
C SER A 783 33.14 10.67 30.81
N MET A 784 33.51 9.61 31.52
CA MET A 784 34.84 8.98 31.35
C MET A 784 35.06 8.35 29.96
N VAL A 785 34.04 8.24 29.10
CA VAL A 785 34.23 7.81 27.71
C VAL A 785 35.16 8.75 26.93
N ILE A 786 35.20 10.03 27.29
CA ILE A 786 36.07 11.04 26.66
C ILE A 786 37.56 10.70 26.85
N PRO A 787 38.08 10.62 28.08
CA PRO A 787 39.48 10.26 28.30
C PRO A 787 39.78 8.81 27.89
N GLU A 788 38.81 7.90 27.97
CA GLU A 788 39.01 6.53 27.55
C GLU A 788 39.20 6.41 26.04
N LEU A 789 38.42 7.12 25.24
CA LEU A 789 38.62 7.17 23.78
C LEU A 789 39.98 7.77 23.42
N ILE A 790 40.39 8.84 24.11
CA ILE A 790 41.73 9.44 23.90
C ILE A 790 42.82 8.41 24.21
N ARG A 791 42.66 7.65 25.30
CA ARG A 791 43.61 6.59 25.70
C ARG A 791 43.70 5.50 24.65
N LEU A 792 42.57 5.00 24.19
CA LEU A 792 42.49 3.93 23.18
C LEU A 792 43.01 4.37 21.82
N LEU A 793 42.72 5.60 21.39
CA LEU A 793 43.30 6.19 20.17
C LEU A 793 44.82 6.27 20.27
N GLY A 794 45.34 6.59 21.49
CA GLY A 794 46.77 6.56 21.75
C GLY A 794 47.41 5.18 21.65
N GLU A 795 46.72 4.12 22.08
CA GLU A 795 47.13 2.71 21.89
C GLU A 795 47.17 2.31 20.41
N GLU A 796 46.29 2.92 19.58
CA GLU A 796 46.27 2.73 18.13
C GLU A 796 47.32 3.64 17.40
N GLY A 797 48.15 4.35 18.14
CA GLY A 797 49.26 5.15 17.60
C GLY A 797 48.93 6.60 17.24
N ILE A 798 47.73 7.10 17.59
CA ILE A 798 47.32 8.50 17.37
C ILE A 798 47.86 9.38 18.48
N GLY A 799 48.50 10.50 18.12
CA GLY A 799 49.08 11.44 19.10
C GLY A 799 47.99 12.08 19.97
N PHE A 800 48.37 12.46 21.22
CA PHE A 800 47.42 12.99 22.21
C PHE A 800 46.61 14.18 21.72
N ASP A 801 47.27 15.20 21.12
CA ASP A 801 46.58 16.40 20.65
C ASP A 801 45.59 16.10 19.52
N GLU A 802 45.96 15.20 18.61
CA GLU A 802 45.08 14.74 17.55
C GLU A 802 43.92 13.91 18.10
N ALA A 803 44.18 13.01 19.06
CA ALA A 803 43.14 12.23 19.71
C ALA A 803 42.11 13.13 20.43
N VAL A 804 42.57 14.21 21.07
CA VAL A 804 41.69 15.23 21.67
C VAL A 804 40.84 15.91 20.59
N GLU A 805 41.43 16.28 19.45
CA GLU A 805 40.69 16.90 18.35
C GLU A 805 39.63 15.94 17.77
N ILE A 806 39.98 14.67 17.54
CA ILE A 806 39.04 13.64 17.06
C ILE A 806 37.87 13.48 18.00
N VAL A 807 38.11 13.41 19.32
CA VAL A 807 37.04 13.19 20.31
C VAL A 807 36.18 14.42 20.54
N THR A 808 36.71 15.61 20.25
CA THR A 808 35.98 16.88 20.39
C THR A 808 35.07 17.17 19.21
N ASN A 809 35.36 16.63 18.02
CA ASN A 809 34.58 16.79 16.80
C ASN A 809 33.41 15.77 16.72
#